data_1d109b8d2d3ac5fcb665a734285fd8d0
#
_entry.id   1d109b8d2d3ac5fcb665a734285fd8d0
#
_cell.length_a   1.000
_cell.length_b   1.000
_cell.length_c   1.000
_cell.angle_alpha   90.00
_cell.angle_beta   90.00
_cell.angle_gamma   90.00
#
_symmetry.space_group_name_H-M   'P 1'
#
loop_
_entity.id
_entity.type
_entity.pdbx_description
1 polymer ?
#
loop_
_entity_poly.entity_id
_entity_poly.type
_entity_poly.pdbx_seq_one_letter_code
_entity_poly.pdbx_strand_id
1 'polypeptide(L)'
;SFALSIKGQIKDAKTGEPLIGATILLKNTNLGAAAGLDGSFQIKNIPSGEYHVQVSYISYKTSTIKVKVENQDLVVTILLEENSQQTLNEVIVTATADKSTENIARQIERNSNQLMNIVSGKAIEISPDLTVANLIQRVSGVSIERNSNGDGQYAILRGMDKRYNYTLVNGIKIPSPDNKYRYVPLDIFPSELLGRLEVTKTLTPDLEGDAIGGVVNMVMKDAPNQLEVRANLASGYSELFINRGFTNFDRTQINSSSPYEIQGNTYGATPNDFPKATVTTQTKNPFPNLVGGFSIGNRFLKNKLGVILAMSYQNIYRGSNSSFFSSTVYDTERTSRITSLSERQYSDQQARLGLHSKIDFRLNKNNKIQWYNAYMNLANSQLRDTKSTEFSSGGYDFIKGNAGLSFSTRSRFTQQQIINSTLQGNHTLLEKLKINWSAVYSKATSENPDNTSVSVLGKRENFIETKTYASSMSRRWEHNSDQDYATYLNLAYLASFQNITLEISTGGLYRDKRRENFYNNYQFQPQNAFTLFGKDFMSNAEINWVLNNPRGSVASALTYNATEQVSAEYLMAKLQIKRLQAIGGLRVEQTNQGYQMLFPLGELRPKGQQKYTDFLPSLNLKYQLKTTQYLRTSYFRSLNRPGFFEIVPGKVVNEEFQERGNPDLKRAIADNFDIRYEVFPNPTDQLMLGLFYKHIKDPIEYALSVDATRGQDVFYSPGNYGNATNYGLELDFIKYFQRVGIKANYTYTNSSITTQKIIRERDTDGNLFSKNILQTRPLYGQSAHVGNITLLYKDTKSGWDAQIAASYTGERINTVSQFLDNDLWQEAFIQMDASVEKSFNNKWTIFAKANNLLDTPLRLIIKNTNPVNKDIYQDVNTKTNTLIRQDFYKRSFVVGVRFKM
;
A
#
# COMPACT_ATOMS: atom_id res chain seq x y z
N SER A 1 7.14 -50.35 -21.58
CA SER A 1 6.42 -49.41 -22.45
C SER A 1 7.19 -48.11 -22.51
N PHE A 2 7.67 -47.73 -23.68
CA PHE A 2 8.24 -46.38 -23.88
C PHE A 2 7.12 -45.38 -23.72
N ALA A 3 7.31 -44.39 -22.82
CA ALA A 3 6.37 -43.29 -22.60
C ALA A 3 6.40 -42.36 -23.81
N LEU A 4 5.38 -42.43 -24.67
CA LEU A 4 5.24 -41.60 -25.88
C LEU A 4 4.77 -40.21 -25.53
N SER A 5 5.02 -39.21 -26.39
CA SER A 5 4.56 -37.86 -26.22
C SER A 5 3.95 -37.23 -27.48
N ILE A 6 2.98 -36.35 -27.32
CA ILE A 6 2.52 -35.42 -28.38
C ILE A 6 3.18 -34.09 -28.11
N LYS A 7 3.97 -33.63 -29.10
CA LYS A 7 4.66 -32.36 -29.11
C LYS A 7 4.13 -31.49 -30.25
N GLY A 8 4.22 -30.17 -30.12
CA GLY A 8 3.84 -29.33 -31.24
C GLY A 8 3.88 -27.84 -30.93
N GLN A 9 3.31 -27.08 -31.88
CA GLN A 9 3.16 -25.64 -31.73
C GLN A 9 1.72 -25.22 -32.02
N ILE A 10 1.23 -24.25 -31.26
CA ILE A 10 -0.05 -23.62 -31.52
C ILE A 10 0.23 -22.22 -32.08
N LYS A 11 -0.37 -21.92 -33.25
CA LYS A 11 -0.16 -20.65 -33.94
C LYS A 11 -1.49 -20.03 -34.36
N ASP A 12 -1.49 -18.71 -34.49
CA ASP A 12 -2.56 -17.97 -35.15
C ASP A 12 -2.62 -18.34 -36.64
N ALA A 13 -3.82 -18.65 -37.14
CA ALA A 13 -3.99 -19.09 -38.52
C ALA A 13 -3.74 -17.97 -39.55
N LYS A 14 -3.85 -16.70 -39.16
CA LYS A 14 -3.72 -15.55 -40.04
C LYS A 14 -2.35 -14.90 -39.99
N THR A 15 -1.76 -14.81 -38.79
CA THR A 15 -0.46 -14.13 -38.59
C THR A 15 0.72 -15.09 -38.49
N GLY A 16 0.46 -16.39 -38.24
CA GLY A 16 1.50 -17.38 -37.97
C GLY A 16 2.20 -17.21 -36.62
N GLU A 17 1.79 -16.25 -35.81
CA GLU A 17 2.40 -16.01 -34.48
C GLU A 17 2.04 -17.10 -33.48
N PRO A 18 2.95 -17.42 -32.53
CA PRO A 18 2.70 -18.42 -31.52
C PRO A 18 1.63 -17.97 -30.52
N LEU A 19 0.67 -18.85 -30.21
CA LEU A 19 -0.39 -18.61 -29.24
C LEU A 19 0.04 -19.11 -27.86
N ILE A 20 0.66 -18.23 -27.11
CA ILE A 20 1.27 -18.48 -25.80
C ILE A 20 0.19 -18.75 -24.75
N GLY A 21 0.27 -19.89 -24.04
CA GLY A 21 -0.69 -20.26 -23.01
C GLY A 21 -1.99 -20.86 -23.55
N ALA A 22 -2.06 -21.18 -24.84
CA ALA A 22 -3.16 -21.99 -25.38
C ALA A 22 -3.27 -23.31 -24.60
N THR A 23 -4.49 -23.71 -24.28
CA THR A 23 -4.76 -24.94 -23.52
C THR A 23 -4.97 -26.09 -24.48
N ILE A 24 -4.20 -27.17 -24.31
CA ILE A 24 -4.24 -28.39 -25.08
C ILE A 24 -4.74 -29.52 -24.18
N LEU A 25 -5.80 -30.22 -24.56
CA LEU A 25 -6.41 -31.31 -23.82
C LEU A 25 -6.63 -32.54 -24.71
N LEU A 26 -6.30 -33.71 -24.20
CA LEU A 26 -6.72 -34.96 -24.83
C LEU A 26 -8.13 -35.29 -24.33
N LYS A 27 -9.14 -35.22 -25.22
CA LYS A 27 -10.53 -35.53 -24.86
C LYS A 27 -10.65 -36.89 -24.22
N ASN A 28 -11.51 -37.01 -23.22
CA ASN A 28 -11.78 -38.24 -22.46
C ASN A 28 -10.60 -38.73 -21.61
N THR A 29 -9.56 -37.89 -21.41
CA THR A 29 -8.42 -38.17 -20.53
C THR A 29 -8.17 -36.99 -19.60
N ASN A 30 -7.35 -37.18 -18.58
CA ASN A 30 -6.87 -36.09 -17.69
C ASN A 30 -5.53 -35.50 -18.16
N LEU A 31 -5.12 -35.83 -19.42
CA LEU A 31 -3.83 -35.39 -19.96
C LEU A 31 -4.00 -34.11 -20.77
N GLY A 32 -3.13 -33.15 -20.52
CA GLY A 32 -3.12 -31.85 -21.22
C GLY A 32 -1.81 -31.09 -20.99
N ALA A 33 -1.66 -29.96 -21.70
CA ALA A 33 -0.55 -29.07 -21.60
C ALA A 33 -1.01 -27.63 -21.87
N ALA A 34 -0.20 -26.64 -21.47
CA ALA A 34 -0.32 -25.26 -21.94
C ALA A 34 0.85 -24.95 -22.89
N ALA A 35 0.57 -24.16 -23.92
CA ALA A 35 1.60 -23.72 -24.87
C ALA A 35 2.59 -22.76 -24.21
N GLY A 36 3.88 -22.95 -24.44
CA GLY A 36 4.98 -22.09 -23.97
C GLY A 36 5.05 -20.74 -24.69
N LEU A 37 6.08 -19.94 -24.38
CA LEU A 37 6.29 -18.61 -24.97
C LEU A 37 6.49 -18.63 -26.49
N ASP A 38 6.95 -19.73 -27.03
CA ASP A 38 7.13 -19.98 -28.46
C ASP A 38 5.93 -20.74 -29.08
N GLY A 39 4.81 -20.86 -28.34
CA GLY A 39 3.63 -21.62 -28.72
C GLY A 39 3.84 -23.15 -28.64
N SER A 40 5.01 -23.63 -28.25
CA SER A 40 5.31 -25.06 -28.16
C SER A 40 4.60 -25.72 -26.96
N PHE A 41 4.19 -26.95 -27.12
CA PHE A 41 3.61 -27.76 -26.04
C PHE A 41 4.14 -29.19 -26.09
N GLN A 42 4.04 -29.91 -24.96
CA GLN A 42 4.35 -31.34 -24.87
C GLN A 42 3.43 -32.00 -23.85
N ILE A 43 2.68 -33.01 -24.28
CA ILE A 43 1.92 -33.93 -23.42
C ILE A 43 2.69 -35.21 -23.32
N LYS A 44 3.13 -35.63 -22.15
CA LYS A 44 3.96 -36.83 -21.89
C LYS A 44 3.13 -37.98 -21.38
N ASN A 45 3.72 -39.19 -21.42
CA ASN A 45 3.14 -40.43 -20.87
C ASN A 45 1.81 -40.82 -21.52
N ILE A 46 1.74 -40.76 -22.83
CA ILE A 46 0.56 -41.11 -23.62
C ILE A 46 0.70 -42.55 -24.10
N PRO A 47 -0.22 -43.44 -23.79
CA PRO A 47 -0.23 -44.77 -24.39
C PRO A 47 -0.44 -44.71 -25.91
N SER A 48 -0.02 -45.72 -26.65
CA SER A 48 -0.35 -45.84 -28.09
C SER A 48 -1.88 -45.92 -28.26
N GLY A 49 -2.41 -45.15 -29.23
CA GLY A 49 -3.87 -45.08 -29.46
C GLY A 49 -4.31 -43.88 -30.30
N GLU A 50 -5.60 -43.80 -30.58
CA GLU A 50 -6.20 -42.65 -31.24
C GLU A 50 -6.75 -41.66 -30.22
N TYR A 51 -6.44 -40.39 -30.42
CA TYR A 51 -6.82 -39.31 -29.50
C TYR A 51 -7.42 -38.12 -30.24
N HIS A 52 -8.30 -37.41 -29.57
CA HIS A 52 -8.79 -36.10 -30.02
C HIS A 52 -8.09 -35.03 -29.20
N VAL A 53 -7.18 -34.30 -29.85
CA VAL A 53 -6.50 -33.14 -29.24
C VAL A 53 -7.39 -31.94 -29.42
N GLN A 54 -7.95 -31.45 -28.33
CA GLN A 54 -8.72 -30.24 -28.31
C GLN A 54 -7.81 -29.09 -27.87
N VAL A 55 -7.76 -28.02 -28.68
CA VAL A 55 -7.02 -26.81 -28.39
C VAL A 55 -8.00 -25.66 -28.24
N SER A 56 -7.89 -24.96 -27.13
CA SER A 56 -8.68 -23.76 -26.85
C SER A 56 -7.74 -22.61 -26.51
N TYR A 57 -8.07 -21.47 -27.06
CA TYR A 57 -7.39 -20.22 -26.76
C TYR A 57 -8.41 -19.10 -26.74
N ILE A 58 -8.19 -18.12 -25.88
CA ILE A 58 -9.14 -17.05 -25.66
C ILE A 58 -9.22 -16.16 -26.88
N SER A 59 -10.43 -15.80 -27.31
CA SER A 59 -10.75 -15.09 -28.56
C SER A 59 -10.53 -15.91 -29.85
N TYR A 60 -10.27 -17.22 -29.75
CA TYR A 60 -10.13 -18.11 -30.87
C TYR A 60 -11.22 -19.20 -30.86
N LYS A 61 -11.56 -19.69 -32.03
CA LYS A 61 -12.42 -20.86 -32.16
C LYS A 61 -11.70 -22.08 -31.61
N THR A 62 -12.36 -22.85 -30.77
CA THR A 62 -11.82 -24.11 -30.25
C THR A 62 -11.64 -25.10 -31.41
N SER A 63 -10.42 -25.60 -31.61
CA SER A 63 -10.10 -26.61 -32.62
C SER A 63 -9.99 -27.98 -31.99
N THR A 64 -10.44 -28.99 -32.68
CA THR A 64 -10.25 -30.39 -32.25
C THR A 64 -9.71 -31.21 -33.45
N ILE A 65 -8.52 -31.75 -33.28
CA ILE A 65 -7.89 -32.61 -34.32
C ILE A 65 -7.82 -34.05 -33.85
N LYS A 66 -8.03 -35.00 -34.74
CA LYS A 66 -7.83 -36.42 -34.48
C LYS A 66 -6.37 -36.77 -34.76
N VAL A 67 -5.70 -37.42 -33.81
CA VAL A 67 -4.31 -37.82 -33.92
C VAL A 67 -4.15 -39.27 -33.52
N LYS A 68 -3.20 -39.98 -34.14
CA LYS A 68 -2.86 -41.36 -33.82
C LYS A 68 -1.42 -41.40 -33.30
N VAL A 69 -1.23 -41.89 -32.08
CA VAL A 69 0.07 -42.06 -31.44
C VAL A 69 0.44 -43.54 -31.55
N GLU A 70 1.46 -43.84 -32.29
CA GLU A 70 1.92 -45.25 -32.49
C GLU A 70 3.25 -45.45 -31.71
N ASN A 71 4.32 -45.92 -32.35
CA ASN A 71 5.57 -46.29 -31.67
C ASN A 71 6.61 -45.17 -31.54
N GLN A 72 6.25 -43.91 -31.80
CA GLN A 72 7.14 -42.73 -31.72
C GLN A 72 6.40 -41.47 -31.27
N ASP A 73 7.13 -40.47 -30.78
CA ASP A 73 6.59 -39.16 -30.45
C ASP A 73 5.92 -38.51 -31.67
N LEU A 74 4.72 -37.98 -31.48
CA LEU A 74 3.99 -37.27 -32.52
C LEU A 74 4.26 -35.76 -32.42
N VAL A 75 4.61 -35.14 -33.57
CA VAL A 75 4.78 -33.65 -33.65
C VAL A 75 3.66 -33.07 -34.50
N VAL A 76 2.91 -32.08 -33.99
CA VAL A 76 1.79 -31.46 -34.66
C VAL A 76 1.86 -29.93 -34.57
N THR A 77 1.48 -29.26 -35.65
CA THR A 77 1.24 -27.80 -35.62
C THR A 77 -0.26 -27.55 -35.73
N ILE A 78 -0.84 -26.80 -34.79
CA ILE A 78 -2.26 -26.55 -34.77
C ILE A 78 -2.48 -25.03 -34.96
N LEU A 79 -3.26 -24.70 -35.99
CA LEU A 79 -3.61 -23.32 -36.31
C LEU A 79 -5.00 -23.03 -35.73
N LEU A 80 -5.11 -21.94 -34.98
CA LEU A 80 -6.39 -21.45 -34.46
C LEU A 80 -6.84 -20.21 -35.22
N GLU A 81 -8.13 -20.16 -35.55
CA GLU A 81 -8.78 -18.99 -36.13
C GLU A 81 -9.36 -18.10 -35.03
N GLU A 82 -9.16 -16.77 -35.19
CA GLU A 82 -9.75 -15.79 -34.29
C GLU A 82 -11.29 -15.83 -34.37
N ASN A 83 -11.98 -15.82 -33.23
CA ASN A 83 -13.43 -15.83 -33.17
C ASN A 83 -13.97 -14.40 -33.25
N SER A 84 -14.34 -13.95 -34.44
CA SER A 84 -14.86 -12.61 -34.70
C SER A 84 -16.26 -12.34 -34.15
N GLN A 85 -16.96 -13.32 -33.55
CA GLN A 85 -18.33 -13.22 -33.07
C GLN A 85 -18.47 -13.16 -31.53
N GLN A 86 -17.45 -12.78 -30.78
CA GLN A 86 -17.66 -12.58 -29.34
C GLN A 86 -18.42 -11.28 -29.07
N THR A 87 -19.76 -11.36 -29.11
CA THR A 87 -20.67 -10.53 -28.33
C THR A 87 -20.33 -10.61 -26.83
N LEU A 88 -20.50 -9.46 -26.17
CA LEU A 88 -20.42 -9.16 -24.74
C LEU A 88 -20.88 -10.30 -23.78
N ASN A 89 -20.22 -11.41 -23.78
CA ASN A 89 -20.26 -12.30 -22.65
C ASN A 89 -19.11 -11.89 -21.71
N GLU A 90 -19.47 -11.58 -20.48
CA GLU A 90 -18.53 -11.59 -19.36
C GLU A 90 -17.46 -12.63 -19.64
N VAL A 91 -16.18 -12.26 -19.58
CA VAL A 91 -15.11 -13.22 -19.80
C VAL A 91 -15.29 -14.33 -18.76
N ILE A 92 -16.07 -15.34 -19.12
CA ILE A 92 -16.04 -16.61 -18.42
C ILE A 92 -14.69 -17.19 -18.79
N VAL A 93 -13.68 -16.84 -17.97
CA VAL A 93 -12.40 -17.53 -17.99
C VAL A 93 -12.78 -18.99 -17.80
N THR A 94 -12.70 -19.76 -18.88
CA THR A 94 -13.06 -21.17 -18.87
C THR A 94 -12.37 -21.83 -17.69
N ALA A 95 -13.06 -22.68 -16.97
CA ALA A 95 -12.65 -23.27 -15.69
C ALA A 95 -11.29 -23.99 -15.72
N THR A 96 -10.61 -24.05 -16.86
CA THR A 96 -9.36 -24.77 -17.10
C THR A 96 -8.13 -23.87 -17.24
N ALA A 97 -8.27 -22.54 -17.44
CA ALA A 97 -7.10 -21.65 -17.59
C ALA A 97 -6.53 -21.19 -16.24
N ASP A 98 -5.20 -21.20 -16.11
CA ASP A 98 -4.50 -20.64 -14.95
C ASP A 98 -4.69 -19.10 -14.94
N LYS A 99 -5.56 -18.61 -14.06
CA LYS A 99 -5.94 -17.19 -13.93
C LYS A 99 -4.80 -16.27 -13.49
N SER A 100 -3.63 -16.82 -13.15
CA SER A 100 -2.47 -16.06 -12.68
C SER A 100 -1.54 -15.61 -13.79
N THR A 101 -1.80 -15.94 -15.06
CA THR A 101 -0.90 -15.70 -16.19
C THR A 101 -0.94 -14.23 -16.68
N GLU A 102 0.16 -13.78 -17.30
CA GLU A 102 0.25 -12.46 -17.94
C GLU A 102 -0.82 -12.27 -19.03
N ASN A 103 -1.07 -13.30 -19.84
CA ASN A 103 -2.09 -13.27 -20.87
C ASN A 103 -3.49 -12.93 -20.32
N ILE A 104 -3.89 -13.60 -19.24
CA ILE A 104 -5.19 -13.32 -18.60
C ILE A 104 -5.22 -11.91 -18.00
N ALA A 105 -4.12 -11.45 -17.41
CA ALA A 105 -4.02 -10.08 -16.92
C ALA A 105 -4.24 -9.06 -18.06
N ARG A 106 -3.56 -9.23 -19.20
CA ARG A 106 -3.75 -8.35 -20.39
C ARG A 106 -5.17 -8.42 -20.93
N GLN A 107 -5.77 -9.61 -20.93
CA GLN A 107 -7.15 -9.77 -21.38
C GLN A 107 -8.15 -9.07 -20.45
N ILE A 108 -7.98 -9.16 -19.14
CA ILE A 108 -8.83 -8.44 -18.18
C ILE A 108 -8.69 -6.94 -18.39
N GLU A 109 -7.48 -6.40 -18.55
CA GLU A 109 -7.27 -4.98 -18.86
C GLU A 109 -7.95 -4.56 -20.17
N ARG A 110 -7.73 -5.33 -21.24
CA ARG A 110 -8.36 -5.09 -22.55
C ARG A 110 -9.88 -5.07 -22.46
N ASN A 111 -10.49 -5.96 -21.69
CA ASN A 111 -11.94 -6.10 -21.59
C ASN A 111 -12.58 -5.28 -20.45
N SER A 112 -11.78 -4.69 -19.58
CA SER A 112 -12.29 -3.86 -18.49
C SER A 112 -13.15 -2.71 -18.98
N ASN A 113 -14.13 -2.35 -18.17
CA ASN A 113 -14.97 -1.17 -18.37
C ASN A 113 -14.23 0.12 -17.96
N GLN A 114 -13.30 0.01 -17.00
CA GLN A 114 -12.51 1.12 -16.46
C GLN A 114 -11.08 1.11 -17.03
N LEU A 115 -10.37 2.23 -16.88
CA LEU A 115 -8.92 2.27 -17.09
C LEU A 115 -8.23 1.56 -15.91
N MET A 116 -7.58 0.44 -16.18
CA MET A 116 -6.88 -0.32 -15.14
C MET A 116 -5.54 -0.85 -15.61
N ASN A 117 -4.68 -1.17 -14.66
CA ASN A 117 -3.43 -1.89 -14.83
C ASN A 117 -3.39 -3.07 -13.87
N ILE A 118 -2.85 -4.20 -14.32
CA ILE A 118 -2.85 -5.45 -13.56
C ILE A 118 -1.44 -6.02 -13.47
N VAL A 119 -1.04 -6.40 -12.24
CA VAL A 119 0.12 -7.25 -11.99
C VAL A 119 -0.38 -8.68 -11.86
N SER A 120 0.05 -9.56 -12.77
CA SER A 120 -0.38 -10.96 -12.78
C SER A 120 0.21 -11.75 -11.60
N GLY A 121 -0.43 -12.86 -11.22
CA GLY A 121 0.09 -13.75 -10.18
C GLY A 121 1.48 -14.30 -10.48
N LYS A 122 1.79 -14.56 -11.77
CA LYS A 122 3.13 -14.97 -12.19
C LYS A 122 4.17 -13.87 -12.03
N ALA A 123 3.82 -12.62 -12.33
CA ALA A 123 4.72 -11.49 -12.09
C ALA A 123 4.97 -11.28 -10.59
N ILE A 124 3.96 -11.46 -9.75
CA ILE A 124 4.08 -11.40 -8.29
C ILE A 124 5.04 -12.48 -7.77
N GLU A 125 4.93 -13.70 -8.27
CA GLU A 125 5.74 -14.85 -7.85
C GLU A 125 7.24 -14.63 -8.09
N ILE A 126 7.60 -14.07 -9.26
CA ILE A 126 8.98 -13.76 -9.64
C ILE A 126 9.50 -12.48 -8.98
N SER A 127 8.62 -11.52 -8.68
CA SER A 127 9.00 -10.24 -8.08
C SER A 127 9.83 -10.40 -6.80
N PRO A 128 10.84 -9.54 -6.56
CA PRO A 128 11.55 -9.49 -5.29
C PRO A 128 10.68 -9.00 -4.11
N ASP A 129 9.50 -8.47 -4.40
CA ASP A 129 8.64 -7.79 -3.43
C ASP A 129 7.91 -8.79 -2.52
N LEU A 130 8.10 -8.67 -1.21
CA LEU A 130 7.49 -9.56 -0.20
C LEU A 130 6.11 -9.07 0.27
N THR A 131 5.81 -7.79 0.10
CA THR A 131 4.55 -7.17 0.50
C THR A 131 3.85 -6.51 -0.68
N VAL A 132 2.54 -6.32 -0.56
CA VAL A 132 1.75 -5.60 -1.59
C VAL A 132 2.21 -4.15 -1.73
N ALA A 133 2.63 -3.52 -0.63
CA ALA A 133 3.14 -2.15 -0.64
C ALA A 133 4.37 -1.97 -1.55
N ASN A 134 5.31 -2.91 -1.52
CA ASN A 134 6.47 -2.87 -2.41
C ASN A 134 6.11 -3.28 -3.85
N LEU A 135 5.20 -4.24 -4.01
CA LEU A 135 4.76 -4.73 -5.31
C LEU A 135 4.07 -3.64 -6.15
N ILE A 136 3.20 -2.84 -5.52
CA ILE A 136 2.35 -1.87 -6.24
C ILE A 136 3.16 -0.77 -6.94
N GLN A 137 4.38 -0.47 -6.49
CA GLN A 137 5.25 0.50 -7.16
C GLN A 137 5.61 0.09 -8.60
N ARG A 138 5.46 -1.20 -8.97
CA ARG A 138 5.70 -1.71 -10.34
C ARG A 138 4.59 -1.32 -11.32
N VAL A 139 3.46 -0.79 -10.81
CA VAL A 139 2.32 -0.37 -11.64
C VAL A 139 2.53 1.05 -12.17
N SER A 140 2.13 1.30 -13.42
CA SER A 140 2.19 2.62 -14.05
C SER A 140 1.45 3.68 -13.22
N GLY A 141 2.10 4.83 -13.02
CA GLY A 141 1.56 5.97 -12.27
C GLY A 141 1.49 5.78 -10.76
N VAL A 142 2.18 4.78 -10.21
CA VAL A 142 2.20 4.52 -8.77
C VAL A 142 3.60 4.74 -8.20
N SER A 143 3.68 5.58 -7.18
CA SER A 143 4.81 5.67 -6.25
C SER A 143 4.38 5.22 -4.86
N ILE A 144 5.34 5.04 -3.97
CA ILE A 144 5.06 4.59 -2.60
C ILE A 144 5.61 5.56 -1.56
N GLU A 145 4.90 5.64 -0.44
CA GLU A 145 5.43 6.20 0.80
C GLU A 145 6.07 5.09 1.61
N ARG A 146 7.24 5.40 2.21
CA ARG A 146 8.04 4.44 2.98
C ARG A 146 7.99 4.77 4.46
N ASN A 147 8.02 3.73 5.27
CA ASN A 147 8.16 3.86 6.72
C ASN A 147 9.63 4.06 7.16
N SER A 148 9.88 4.15 8.47
CA SER A 148 11.21 4.42 9.04
C SER A 148 12.25 3.32 8.79
N ASN A 149 11.85 2.13 8.38
CA ASN A 149 12.75 1.01 8.05
C ASN A 149 12.97 0.83 6.54
N GLY A 150 12.43 1.73 5.70
CA GLY A 150 12.58 1.75 4.25
C GLY A 150 11.58 0.90 3.46
N ASP A 151 10.72 0.13 4.13
CA ASP A 151 9.67 -0.63 3.47
C ASP A 151 8.54 0.31 2.98
N GLY A 152 7.96 -0.02 1.82
CA GLY A 152 6.77 0.66 1.35
C GLY A 152 5.59 0.42 2.28
N GLN A 153 4.72 1.41 2.45
CA GLN A 153 3.55 1.34 3.30
C GLN A 153 2.27 1.74 2.57
N TYR A 154 2.28 2.88 1.89
CA TYR A 154 1.10 3.42 1.21
C TYR A 154 1.38 3.70 -0.26
N ALA A 155 0.35 3.50 -1.10
CA ALA A 155 0.38 3.83 -2.51
C ALA A 155 -0.01 5.29 -2.75
N ILE A 156 0.69 5.95 -3.68
CA ILE A 156 0.40 7.28 -4.21
C ILE A 156 0.15 7.11 -5.70
N LEU A 157 -1.10 7.31 -6.13
CA LEU A 157 -1.53 7.10 -7.50
C LEU A 157 -1.61 8.44 -8.25
N ARG A 158 -0.91 8.55 -9.40
CA ARG A 158 -0.89 9.77 -10.23
C ARG A 158 -0.56 11.04 -9.46
N GLY A 159 0.37 10.93 -8.50
CA GLY A 159 0.73 12.03 -7.61
C GLY A 159 -0.33 12.42 -6.58
N MET A 160 -1.46 11.71 -6.51
CA MET A 160 -2.47 11.92 -5.48
C MET A 160 -2.08 11.18 -4.20
N ASP A 161 -1.97 11.92 -3.10
CA ASP A 161 -1.62 11.39 -1.79
C ASP A 161 -2.46 10.15 -1.42
N LYS A 162 -1.89 9.30 -0.58
CA LYS A 162 -2.47 8.05 -0.07
C LYS A 162 -3.92 8.18 0.38
N ARG A 163 -4.33 9.34 0.91
CA ARG A 163 -5.70 9.61 1.34
C ARG A 163 -6.73 9.55 0.24
N TYR A 164 -6.33 9.84 -1.01
CA TYR A 164 -7.21 9.90 -2.17
C TYR A 164 -7.42 8.55 -2.86
N ASN A 165 -6.88 7.47 -2.26
CA ASN A 165 -6.98 6.12 -2.78
C ASN A 165 -7.71 5.23 -1.78
N TYR A 166 -8.45 4.22 -2.25
CA TYR A 166 -8.96 3.21 -1.35
C TYR A 166 -8.58 1.79 -1.77
N THR A 167 -8.60 0.90 -0.79
CA THR A 167 -8.13 -0.48 -0.93
C THR A 167 -9.29 -1.46 -0.84
N LEU A 168 -9.31 -2.42 -1.76
CA LEU A 168 -10.27 -3.52 -1.83
C LEU A 168 -9.55 -4.87 -1.64
N VAL A 169 -10.27 -5.82 -1.08
CA VAL A 169 -9.94 -7.25 -1.10
C VAL A 169 -11.08 -7.98 -1.81
N ASN A 170 -10.79 -8.60 -2.95
CA ASN A 170 -11.79 -9.25 -3.81
C ASN A 170 -12.99 -8.33 -4.16
N GLY A 171 -12.72 -7.05 -4.41
CA GLY A 171 -13.74 -6.05 -4.74
C GLY A 171 -14.49 -5.45 -3.55
N ILE A 172 -14.15 -5.80 -2.32
CA ILE A 172 -14.78 -5.32 -1.09
C ILE A 172 -13.84 -4.38 -0.34
N LYS A 173 -14.34 -3.19 0.03
CA LYS A 173 -13.60 -2.21 0.83
C LYS A 173 -13.40 -2.72 2.26
N ILE A 174 -12.20 -2.54 2.78
CA ILE A 174 -11.81 -2.99 4.13
C ILE A 174 -11.47 -1.80 5.02
N PRO A 175 -11.68 -1.90 6.37
CA PRO A 175 -11.28 -0.86 7.32
C PRO A 175 -9.77 -0.77 7.47
N SER A 176 -9.29 0.38 7.96
CA SER A 176 -7.89 0.63 8.28
C SER A 176 -7.60 0.23 9.72
N PRO A 177 -6.50 -0.50 9.99
CA PRO A 177 -6.03 -0.72 11.35
C PRO A 177 -5.28 0.49 11.94
N ASP A 178 -5.04 1.54 11.16
CA ASP A 178 -4.34 2.72 11.64
C ASP A 178 -5.21 3.51 12.64
N ASN A 179 -4.62 3.96 13.75
CA ASN A 179 -5.34 4.67 14.81
C ASN A 179 -5.73 6.11 14.46
N LYS A 180 -5.14 6.69 13.42
CA LYS A 180 -5.41 8.05 12.94
C LYS A 180 -6.07 8.06 11.56
N TYR A 181 -5.56 7.27 10.64
CA TYR A 181 -5.87 7.38 9.22
C TYR A 181 -6.88 6.33 8.74
N ARG A 182 -7.68 6.72 7.75
CA ARG A 182 -8.69 5.85 7.15
C ARG A 182 -8.16 5.00 6.00
N TYR A 183 -6.99 5.31 5.47
CA TYR A 183 -6.36 4.54 4.40
C TYR A 183 -5.58 3.34 4.94
N VAL A 184 -5.64 2.24 4.20
CA VAL A 184 -5.11 0.94 4.65
C VAL A 184 -3.63 0.83 4.33
N PRO A 185 -2.76 0.50 5.30
CA PRO A 185 -1.36 0.21 5.03
C PRO A 185 -1.23 -1.12 4.26
N LEU A 186 -0.57 -1.08 3.10
CA LEU A 186 -0.45 -2.23 2.21
C LEU A 186 0.67 -3.21 2.63
N ASP A 187 1.51 -2.83 3.56
CA ASP A 187 2.60 -3.66 4.10
C ASP A 187 2.10 -4.78 5.04
N ILE A 188 0.85 -4.70 5.51
CA ILE A 188 0.23 -5.80 6.29
C ILE A 188 -0.08 -7.04 5.42
N PHE A 189 -0.16 -6.87 4.08
CA PHE A 189 -0.54 -7.93 3.15
C PHE A 189 0.70 -8.58 2.51
N PRO A 190 0.98 -9.87 2.79
CA PRO A 190 1.96 -10.63 2.04
C PRO A 190 1.57 -10.76 0.56
N SER A 191 2.50 -10.43 -0.34
CA SER A 191 2.23 -10.47 -1.79
C SER A 191 1.90 -11.87 -2.32
N GLU A 192 2.43 -12.91 -1.69
CA GLU A 192 2.24 -14.30 -2.12
C GLU A 192 0.81 -14.86 -1.93
N LEU A 193 -0.05 -14.20 -1.15
CA LEU A 193 -1.46 -14.55 -1.02
C LEU A 193 -2.30 -14.12 -2.23
N LEU A 194 -1.77 -13.22 -3.06
CA LEU A 194 -2.48 -12.67 -4.20
C LEU A 194 -2.51 -13.63 -5.40
N GLY A 195 -3.66 -13.68 -6.06
CA GLY A 195 -3.79 -14.20 -7.43
C GLY A 195 -3.44 -13.14 -8.48
N ARG A 196 -3.71 -11.87 -8.21
CA ARG A 196 -3.29 -10.69 -8.99
C ARG A 196 -3.55 -9.40 -8.20
N LEU A 197 -2.90 -8.31 -8.63
CA LEU A 197 -3.13 -6.97 -8.11
C LEU A 197 -3.71 -6.08 -9.23
N GLU A 198 -4.84 -5.44 -8.98
CA GLU A 198 -5.53 -4.56 -9.92
C GLU A 198 -5.48 -3.11 -9.42
N VAL A 199 -5.10 -2.17 -10.29
CA VAL A 199 -5.15 -0.74 -10.01
C VAL A 199 -6.07 -0.08 -11.01
N THR A 200 -7.22 0.40 -10.53
CA THR A 200 -8.25 1.05 -11.34
C THR A 200 -8.13 2.55 -11.19
N LYS A 201 -8.11 3.26 -12.32
CA LYS A 201 -7.84 4.71 -12.40
C LYS A 201 -9.04 5.56 -12.75
N THR A 202 -10.14 4.94 -13.19
CA THR A 202 -11.41 5.62 -13.50
C THR A 202 -12.58 4.91 -12.85
N LEU A 203 -13.63 5.63 -12.49
CA LEU A 203 -14.79 5.07 -11.82
C LEU A 203 -15.97 4.90 -12.76
N THR A 204 -16.77 3.87 -12.50
CA THR A 204 -18.12 3.66 -13.01
C THR A 204 -19.11 3.78 -11.84
N PRO A 205 -20.41 4.00 -12.07
CA PRO A 205 -21.38 4.27 -11.00
C PRO A 205 -21.53 3.15 -9.95
N ASP A 206 -21.19 1.92 -10.29
CA ASP A 206 -21.20 0.75 -9.39
C ASP A 206 -20.07 0.75 -8.36
N LEU A 207 -19.02 1.58 -8.57
CA LEU A 207 -17.92 1.75 -7.63
C LEU A 207 -18.18 2.89 -6.64
N GLU A 208 -17.64 2.76 -5.41
CA GLU A 208 -17.71 3.83 -4.41
C GLU A 208 -16.96 5.08 -4.87
N GLY A 209 -17.49 6.27 -4.57
CA GLY A 209 -16.97 7.53 -5.03
C GLY A 209 -15.68 8.01 -4.36
N ASP A 210 -15.22 7.36 -3.32
CA ASP A 210 -14.12 7.78 -2.44
C ASP A 210 -12.72 7.48 -3.02
N ALA A 211 -12.51 7.79 -4.30
CA ALA A 211 -11.27 7.50 -5.04
C ALA A 211 -10.90 8.58 -6.05
N ILE A 212 -10.37 9.70 -5.61
CA ILE A 212 -9.85 10.75 -6.50
C ILE A 212 -8.59 10.27 -7.24
N GLY A 213 -7.70 9.57 -6.55
CA GLY A 213 -6.48 8.99 -7.12
C GLY A 213 -6.74 7.71 -7.89
N GLY A 214 -7.44 6.77 -7.26
CA GLY A 214 -7.76 5.46 -7.83
C GLY A 214 -8.09 4.41 -6.78
N VAL A 215 -8.24 3.17 -7.24
CA VAL A 215 -8.63 2.01 -6.45
C VAL A 215 -7.57 0.91 -6.57
N VAL A 216 -7.14 0.38 -5.44
CA VAL A 216 -6.22 -0.76 -5.36
C VAL A 216 -7.01 -1.99 -4.94
N ASN A 217 -7.17 -2.98 -5.82
CA ASN A 217 -7.90 -4.20 -5.54
C ASN A 217 -6.95 -5.40 -5.47
N MET A 218 -6.85 -5.98 -4.30
CA MET A 218 -6.12 -7.21 -4.04
C MET A 218 -7.02 -8.41 -4.32
N VAL A 219 -6.83 -9.05 -5.46
CA VAL A 219 -7.56 -10.27 -5.80
C VAL A 219 -6.79 -11.45 -5.26
N MET A 220 -7.35 -12.12 -4.27
CA MET A 220 -6.74 -13.26 -3.60
C MET A 220 -6.83 -14.53 -4.46
N LYS A 221 -5.98 -15.52 -4.15
CA LYS A 221 -5.97 -16.81 -4.85
C LYS A 221 -7.35 -17.48 -4.81
N ASP A 222 -7.72 -18.14 -5.91
CA ASP A 222 -8.95 -18.91 -6.07
C ASP A 222 -8.68 -20.43 -5.97
N ALA A 223 -9.74 -21.21 -5.68
CA ALA A 223 -9.68 -22.66 -5.71
C ALA A 223 -9.28 -23.16 -7.12
N PRO A 224 -8.17 -23.94 -7.24
CA PRO A 224 -7.73 -24.53 -8.50
C PRO A 224 -8.70 -25.65 -8.94
N ASN A 225 -8.66 -26.01 -10.21
CA ASN A 225 -9.56 -27.02 -10.76
C ASN A 225 -9.22 -28.47 -10.36
N GLN A 226 -7.98 -28.68 -9.94
CA GLN A 226 -7.46 -29.96 -9.44
C GLN A 226 -6.73 -29.70 -8.13
N LEU A 227 -6.47 -30.75 -7.36
CA LEU A 227 -5.68 -30.63 -6.16
C LEU A 227 -4.34 -29.97 -6.50
N GLU A 228 -4.12 -28.81 -5.89
CA GLU A 228 -2.87 -28.09 -5.98
C GLU A 228 -2.38 -27.79 -4.57
N VAL A 229 -1.13 -28.15 -4.31
CA VAL A 229 -0.42 -27.83 -3.08
C VAL A 229 0.78 -26.98 -3.45
N ARG A 230 0.90 -25.82 -2.84
CA ARG A 230 2.10 -24.97 -2.97
C ARG A 230 2.68 -24.70 -1.58
N ALA A 231 3.98 -24.78 -1.49
CA ALA A 231 4.72 -24.41 -0.29
C ALA A 231 5.98 -23.64 -0.69
N ASN A 232 6.39 -22.69 0.12
CA ASN A 232 7.68 -22.01 -0.01
C ASN A 232 8.29 -21.78 1.36
N LEU A 233 9.60 -21.82 1.39
CA LEU A 233 10.41 -21.50 2.57
C LEU A 233 11.64 -20.74 2.11
N ALA A 234 11.88 -19.59 2.74
CA ALA A 234 13.03 -18.77 2.43
C ALA A 234 13.64 -18.17 3.70
N SER A 235 14.93 -17.89 3.63
CA SER A 235 15.69 -17.21 4.66
C SER A 235 16.49 -16.07 4.05
N GLY A 236 16.83 -15.06 4.83
CA GLY A 236 17.55 -13.90 4.34
C GLY A 236 18.17 -13.06 5.41
N TYR A 237 18.87 -12.00 5.01
CA TYR A 237 19.58 -11.13 5.92
C TYR A 237 19.64 -9.70 5.39
N SER A 238 19.69 -8.71 6.30
CA SER A 238 19.93 -7.30 5.97
C SER A 238 21.41 -6.95 6.19
N GLU A 239 22.04 -6.36 5.19
CA GLU A 239 23.41 -5.86 5.26
C GLU A 239 23.63 -4.87 6.44
N LEU A 240 22.57 -4.16 6.84
CA LEU A 240 22.62 -3.22 7.96
C LEU A 240 23.17 -3.85 9.24
N PHE A 241 22.86 -5.11 9.49
CA PHE A 241 23.24 -5.83 10.73
C PHE A 241 24.53 -6.64 10.61
N ILE A 242 25.28 -6.52 9.52
CA ILE A 242 26.64 -7.10 9.40
C ILE A 242 27.61 -6.29 10.26
N ASN A 243 27.49 -4.95 10.24
CA ASN A 243 28.41 -4.06 10.93
C ASN A 243 27.78 -3.36 12.16
N ARG A 244 26.52 -3.63 12.44
CA ARG A 244 25.77 -3.08 13.56
C ARG A 244 24.94 -4.17 14.23
N GLY A 245 25.01 -4.29 15.54
CA GLY A 245 24.13 -5.19 16.28
C GLY A 245 22.66 -4.78 16.16
N PHE A 246 21.77 -5.74 16.32
CA PHE A 246 20.33 -5.54 16.44
C PHE A 246 19.98 -5.37 17.91
N THR A 247 19.48 -4.19 18.30
CA THR A 247 19.03 -3.91 19.65
C THR A 247 17.56 -4.27 19.79
N ASN A 248 17.24 -5.01 20.84
CA ASN A 248 15.90 -5.49 21.13
C ASN A 248 15.58 -5.28 22.62
N PHE A 249 14.30 -5.35 22.99
CA PHE A 249 13.81 -5.28 24.35
C PHE A 249 12.94 -6.50 24.67
N ASP A 250 12.76 -6.81 25.97
CA ASP A 250 11.93 -7.92 26.41
C ASP A 250 10.44 -7.58 26.30
N ARG A 251 9.71 -8.38 25.53
CA ARG A 251 8.27 -8.23 25.28
C ARG A 251 7.40 -9.11 26.16
N THR A 252 8.00 -10.05 26.89
CA THR A 252 7.24 -11.08 27.61
C THR A 252 6.42 -10.54 28.77
N GLN A 253 6.78 -9.36 29.28
CA GLN A 253 6.13 -8.69 30.38
C GLN A 253 5.36 -7.42 29.97
N ILE A 254 5.14 -7.19 28.67
CA ILE A 254 4.31 -6.06 28.22
C ILE A 254 2.87 -6.29 28.71
N ASN A 255 2.36 -5.34 29.49
CA ASN A 255 0.95 -5.30 29.85
C ASN A 255 0.14 -4.79 28.66
N SER A 256 -0.80 -5.58 28.18
CA SER A 256 -1.70 -5.17 27.08
C SER A 256 -2.56 -3.96 27.43
N SER A 257 -2.93 -3.81 28.69
CA SER A 257 -3.76 -2.73 29.22
C SER A 257 -3.01 -1.90 30.26
N SER A 258 -3.29 -0.61 30.29
CA SER A 258 -2.70 0.31 31.28
C SER A 258 -3.22 0.05 32.71
N PRO A 259 -2.54 0.50 33.76
CA PRO A 259 -3.05 0.40 35.15
C PRO A 259 -4.46 1.01 35.30
N TYR A 260 -4.77 2.11 34.61
CA TYR A 260 -6.09 2.70 34.56
C TYR A 260 -7.18 1.74 34.04
N GLU A 261 -6.89 0.97 32.99
CA GLU A 261 -7.83 0.02 32.41
C GLU A 261 -8.03 -1.20 33.28
N ILE A 262 -6.97 -1.64 33.97
CA ILE A 262 -7.00 -2.83 34.82
C ILE A 262 -7.68 -2.54 36.18
N GLN A 263 -7.38 -1.40 36.81
CA GLN A 263 -7.76 -1.09 38.19
C GLN A 263 -8.88 -0.03 38.27
N GLY A 264 -9.20 0.63 37.15
CA GLY A 264 -10.23 1.67 37.10
C GLY A 264 -9.70 3.09 37.29
N ASN A 265 -10.58 4.07 37.07
CA ASN A 265 -10.26 5.50 36.96
C ASN A 265 -9.87 6.19 38.27
N THR A 266 -10.10 5.57 39.41
CA THR A 266 -9.72 6.08 40.74
C THR A 266 -8.38 5.57 41.22
N TYR A 267 -7.81 4.56 40.55
CA TYR A 267 -6.54 3.95 40.95
C TYR A 267 -5.37 4.92 40.72
N GLY A 268 -4.54 5.07 41.75
CA GLY A 268 -3.27 5.79 41.67
C GLY A 268 -2.13 4.80 41.43
N ALA A 269 -1.64 4.69 40.22
CA ALA A 269 -0.54 3.82 39.87
C ALA A 269 0.76 4.22 40.58
N THR A 270 1.59 3.23 40.84
CA THR A 270 2.93 3.36 41.42
C THR A 270 3.99 2.90 40.39
N PRO A 271 5.27 3.19 40.57
CA PRO A 271 6.30 2.70 39.68
C PRO A 271 6.36 1.15 39.56
N ASN A 272 5.86 0.43 40.57
CA ASN A 272 5.85 -1.05 40.58
C ASN A 272 4.79 -1.65 39.64
N ASP A 273 3.81 -0.88 39.22
CA ASP A 273 2.79 -1.32 38.24
C ASP A 273 3.35 -1.40 36.81
N PHE A 274 4.58 -0.92 36.58
CA PHE A 274 5.21 -0.82 35.29
C PHE A 274 6.42 -1.76 35.20
N PRO A 275 6.38 -2.81 34.35
CA PRO A 275 7.48 -3.74 34.19
C PRO A 275 8.77 -3.06 33.76
N LYS A 276 9.90 -3.41 34.35
CA LYS A 276 11.23 -2.91 33.94
C LYS A 276 11.74 -3.59 32.67
N ALA A 277 11.14 -4.68 32.24
CA ALA A 277 11.57 -5.43 31.07
C ALA A 277 11.53 -4.60 29.77
N THR A 278 10.57 -3.67 29.62
CA THR A 278 10.46 -2.78 28.45
C THR A 278 11.57 -1.72 28.37
N VAL A 279 12.28 -1.46 29.48
CA VAL A 279 13.45 -0.59 29.54
C VAL A 279 14.77 -1.38 29.60
N THR A 280 14.72 -2.70 29.54
CA THR A 280 15.90 -3.56 29.47
C THR A 280 16.17 -3.98 28.05
N THR A 281 17.31 -3.57 27.52
CA THR A 281 17.67 -3.84 26.11
C THR A 281 18.82 -4.82 26.00
N GLN A 282 18.88 -5.54 24.91
CA GLN A 282 19.96 -6.44 24.54
C GLN A 282 20.35 -6.18 23.08
N THR A 283 21.63 -6.06 22.82
CA THR A 283 22.17 -5.95 21.47
C THR A 283 22.84 -7.27 21.09
N LYS A 284 22.39 -7.86 19.99
CA LYS A 284 22.90 -9.13 19.44
C LYS A 284 22.75 -9.16 17.94
N ASN A 285 23.40 -10.09 17.27
CA ASN A 285 23.10 -10.35 15.87
C ASN A 285 21.67 -10.88 15.73
N PRO A 286 20.86 -10.35 14.80
CA PRO A 286 19.51 -10.86 14.60
C PRO A 286 19.55 -12.28 14.01
N PHE A 287 18.50 -13.05 14.26
CA PHE A 287 18.29 -14.28 13.51
C PHE A 287 18.11 -13.97 12.03
N PRO A 288 18.42 -14.90 11.10
CA PRO A 288 18.07 -14.75 9.72
C PRO A 288 16.56 -14.54 9.55
N ASN A 289 16.19 -13.72 8.57
CA ASN A 289 14.79 -13.55 8.18
C ASN A 289 14.18 -14.91 7.81
N LEU A 290 12.92 -15.10 8.15
CA LEU A 290 12.15 -16.29 7.79
C LEU A 290 10.91 -15.88 7.00
N VAL A 291 10.73 -16.48 5.82
CA VAL A 291 9.55 -16.30 4.97
C VAL A 291 9.02 -17.68 4.62
N GLY A 292 7.77 -17.95 4.95
CA GLY A 292 7.12 -19.22 4.64
C GLY A 292 5.71 -19.00 4.13
N GLY A 293 5.31 -19.80 3.15
CA GLY A 293 3.97 -19.79 2.58
C GLY A 293 3.47 -21.18 2.27
N PHE A 294 2.18 -21.36 2.40
CA PHE A 294 1.49 -22.59 2.11
C PHE A 294 0.13 -22.32 1.50
N SER A 295 -0.25 -23.07 0.48
CA SER A 295 -1.64 -23.07 0.00
C SER A 295 -2.05 -24.44 -0.49
N ILE A 296 -3.29 -24.80 -0.21
CA ILE A 296 -3.91 -26.04 -0.68
C ILE A 296 -5.30 -25.71 -1.20
N GLY A 297 -5.63 -26.24 -2.35
CA GLY A 297 -6.96 -26.04 -2.92
C GLY A 297 -7.35 -27.18 -3.85
N ASN A 298 -8.65 -27.33 -4.06
CA ASN A 298 -9.22 -28.31 -4.97
C ASN A 298 -10.67 -27.94 -5.33
N ARG A 299 -11.19 -28.63 -6.36
CA ARG A 299 -12.62 -28.63 -6.67
C ARG A 299 -13.21 -30.03 -6.54
N PHE A 300 -14.30 -30.13 -5.82
CA PHE A 300 -15.03 -31.36 -5.52
C PHE A 300 -16.40 -31.37 -6.22
N LEU A 301 -17.13 -32.46 -6.09
CA LEU A 301 -18.51 -32.62 -6.60
C LEU A 301 -18.64 -32.24 -8.08
N LYS A 302 -17.79 -32.81 -8.94
CA LYS A 302 -17.73 -32.51 -10.39
C LYS A 302 -17.54 -31.00 -10.64
N ASN A 303 -16.57 -30.37 -9.96
CA ASN A 303 -16.23 -28.95 -10.04
C ASN A 303 -17.27 -27.95 -9.47
N LYS A 304 -18.28 -28.45 -8.73
CA LYS A 304 -19.28 -27.58 -8.12
C LYS A 304 -18.77 -26.89 -6.85
N LEU A 305 -18.00 -27.57 -6.00
CA LEU A 305 -17.48 -27.04 -4.74
C LEU A 305 -15.99 -26.75 -4.89
N GLY A 306 -15.61 -25.50 -4.87
CA GLY A 306 -14.22 -25.05 -4.80
C GLY A 306 -13.84 -24.67 -3.39
N VAL A 307 -12.67 -25.14 -2.93
CA VAL A 307 -12.11 -24.81 -1.61
C VAL A 307 -10.65 -24.46 -1.77
N ILE A 308 -10.21 -23.37 -1.16
CA ILE A 308 -8.80 -23.00 -1.01
C ILE A 308 -8.54 -22.48 0.39
N LEU A 309 -7.42 -22.89 0.94
CA LEU A 309 -6.81 -22.33 2.14
C LEU A 309 -5.39 -21.88 1.77
N ALA A 310 -5.02 -20.66 2.14
CA ALA A 310 -3.68 -20.15 1.96
C ALA A 310 -3.19 -19.41 3.21
N MET A 311 -1.90 -19.56 3.49
CA MET A 311 -1.20 -18.98 4.63
C MET A 311 0.14 -18.41 4.17
N SER A 312 0.53 -17.29 4.75
CA SER A 312 1.87 -16.71 4.64
C SER A 312 2.35 -16.24 6.00
N TYR A 313 3.57 -16.59 6.34
CA TYR A 313 4.26 -16.12 7.55
C TYR A 313 5.61 -15.50 7.18
N GLN A 314 5.88 -14.34 7.74
CA GLN A 314 7.14 -13.62 7.55
C GLN A 314 7.64 -13.12 8.91
N ASN A 315 8.89 -13.36 9.26
CA ASN A 315 9.57 -12.74 10.40
C ASN A 315 10.86 -12.10 9.88
N ILE A 316 10.87 -10.76 9.81
CA ILE A 316 11.87 -9.98 9.09
C ILE A 316 12.51 -8.98 10.05
N TYR A 317 13.83 -8.93 10.05
CA TYR A 317 14.64 -7.94 10.77
C TYR A 317 15.05 -6.84 9.81
N ARG A 318 14.65 -5.61 10.13
CA ARG A 318 14.89 -4.38 9.38
C ARG A 318 15.40 -3.28 10.29
N GLY A 319 15.74 -2.14 9.72
CA GLY A 319 16.10 -0.95 10.45
C GLY A 319 16.67 0.12 9.55
N SER A 320 17.13 1.19 10.17
CA SER A 320 17.84 2.27 9.49
C SER A 320 18.83 2.97 10.42
N ASN A 321 19.83 3.59 9.83
CA ASN A 321 20.60 4.65 10.46
C ASN A 321 20.09 5.98 9.90
N SER A 322 19.67 6.89 10.76
CA SER A 322 18.99 8.14 10.38
C SER A 322 19.65 9.33 11.04
N SER A 323 19.87 10.39 10.28
CA SER A 323 20.23 11.71 10.80
C SER A 323 19.06 12.66 10.60
N PHE A 324 18.62 13.32 11.66
CA PHE A 324 17.51 14.27 11.63
C PHE A 324 17.97 15.62 12.22
N PHE A 325 17.87 16.67 11.42
CA PHE A 325 18.20 18.04 11.81
C PHE A 325 16.90 18.78 12.14
N SER A 326 16.71 19.15 13.40
CA SER A 326 15.63 20.07 13.78
C SER A 326 15.97 21.46 13.30
N SER A 327 14.98 22.20 12.79
CA SER A 327 15.18 23.55 12.29
C SER A 327 14.00 24.46 12.67
N THR A 328 14.26 25.76 12.72
CA THR A 328 13.24 26.77 12.97
C THR A 328 13.54 28.05 12.18
N VAL A 329 12.50 28.82 11.90
CA VAL A 329 12.62 30.16 11.29
C VAL A 329 12.52 31.21 12.38
N TYR A 330 13.59 31.95 12.58
CA TYR A 330 13.65 32.99 13.59
C TYR A 330 13.33 34.35 12.99
N ASP A 331 12.63 35.20 13.78
CA ASP A 331 12.41 36.60 13.53
C ASP A 331 11.98 36.90 12.07
N THR A 332 12.59 37.85 11.41
CA THR A 332 12.30 38.22 10.01
C THR A 332 13.04 37.37 8.98
N GLU A 333 13.79 36.36 9.42
CA GLU A 333 14.49 35.46 8.51
C GLU A 333 13.49 34.61 7.70
N ARG A 334 13.84 34.35 6.45
CA ARG A 334 13.09 33.42 5.58
C ARG A 334 13.73 32.06 5.52
N THR A 335 14.96 31.94 6.02
CA THR A 335 15.73 30.68 6.02
C THR A 335 15.61 30.01 7.37
N SER A 336 15.51 28.68 7.35
CA SER A 336 15.58 27.89 8.57
C SER A 336 16.99 27.84 9.13
N ARG A 337 17.11 27.96 10.45
CA ARG A 337 18.33 27.65 11.21
C ARG A 337 18.23 26.27 11.81
N ILE A 338 19.29 25.50 11.72
CA ILE A 338 19.38 24.20 12.40
C ILE A 338 19.61 24.46 13.89
N THR A 339 18.79 23.78 14.71
CA THR A 339 18.83 23.88 16.17
C THR A 339 19.43 22.67 16.84
N SER A 340 19.28 21.48 16.24
CA SER A 340 19.87 20.25 16.76
C SER A 340 20.09 19.21 15.65
N LEU A 341 20.97 18.23 15.93
CA LEU A 341 21.15 17.01 15.16
C LEU A 341 20.80 15.81 16.03
N SER A 342 19.86 14.99 15.57
CA SER A 342 19.51 13.69 16.16
C SER A 342 20.02 12.55 15.28
N GLU A 343 20.97 11.79 15.78
CA GLU A 343 21.49 10.56 15.18
C GLU A 343 20.66 9.39 15.75
N ARG A 344 19.93 8.69 14.88
CA ARG A 344 18.95 7.66 15.27
C ARG A 344 19.35 6.31 14.69
N GLN A 345 19.24 5.25 15.50
CA GLN A 345 19.40 3.87 15.09
C GLN A 345 18.09 3.13 15.33
N TYR A 346 17.48 2.64 14.26
CA TYR A 346 16.25 1.85 14.32
C TYR A 346 16.57 0.36 14.18
N SER A 347 15.98 -0.44 15.04
CA SER A 347 15.97 -1.90 14.99
C SER A 347 14.53 -2.37 15.03
N ASP A 348 14.05 -2.97 13.94
CA ASP A 348 12.66 -3.39 13.75
C ASP A 348 12.58 -4.89 13.49
N GLN A 349 11.79 -5.61 14.27
CA GLN A 349 11.39 -6.98 13.99
C GLN A 349 9.92 -6.99 13.59
N GLN A 350 9.65 -7.40 12.38
CA GLN A 350 8.30 -7.44 11.79
C GLN A 350 7.87 -8.88 11.58
N ALA A 351 6.85 -9.32 12.33
CA ALA A 351 6.21 -10.62 12.14
C ALA A 351 4.85 -10.41 11.45
N ARG A 352 4.69 -10.97 10.24
CA ARG A 352 3.44 -10.93 9.47
C ARG A 352 2.84 -12.31 9.37
N LEU A 353 1.56 -12.42 9.60
CA LEU A 353 0.77 -13.63 9.37
C LEU A 353 -0.43 -13.25 8.51
N GLY A 354 -0.54 -13.84 7.35
CA GLY A 354 -1.70 -13.73 6.49
C GLY A 354 -2.35 -15.10 6.30
N LEU A 355 -3.65 -15.17 6.52
CA LEU A 355 -4.47 -16.35 6.28
C LEU A 355 -5.65 -15.95 5.42
N HIS A 356 -5.98 -16.73 4.40
CA HIS A 356 -7.28 -16.61 3.76
C HIS A 356 -7.85 -17.96 3.37
N SER A 357 -9.18 -18.06 3.40
CA SER A 357 -9.92 -19.19 2.90
C SER A 357 -11.05 -18.71 1.98
N LYS A 358 -11.31 -19.47 0.95
CA LYS A 358 -12.45 -19.23 0.06
C LYS A 358 -13.14 -20.55 -0.26
N ILE A 359 -14.43 -20.56 -0.04
CA ILE A 359 -15.33 -21.67 -0.41
C ILE A 359 -16.29 -21.12 -1.43
N ASP A 360 -16.33 -21.70 -2.62
CA ASP A 360 -17.32 -21.34 -3.63
C ASP A 360 -18.14 -22.58 -4.03
N PHE A 361 -19.47 -22.38 -4.07
CA PHE A 361 -20.40 -23.43 -4.45
C PHE A 361 -21.22 -23.00 -5.66
N ARG A 362 -21.09 -23.75 -6.76
CA ARG A 362 -21.85 -23.59 -7.99
C ARG A 362 -23.06 -24.53 -7.95
N LEU A 363 -24.21 -23.97 -7.59
CA LEU A 363 -25.49 -24.71 -7.63
C LEU A 363 -25.73 -25.25 -9.05
N ASN A 364 -25.57 -24.36 -10.03
CA ASN A 364 -25.63 -24.66 -11.47
C ASN A 364 -24.78 -23.64 -12.24
N LYS A 365 -24.85 -23.64 -13.59
CA LYS A 365 -24.12 -22.68 -14.44
C LYS A 365 -24.46 -21.21 -14.19
N ASN A 366 -25.64 -20.93 -13.66
CA ASN A 366 -26.20 -19.59 -13.48
C ASN A 366 -26.20 -19.13 -12.03
N ASN A 367 -25.91 -20.00 -11.06
CA ASN A 367 -26.02 -19.68 -9.64
C ASN A 367 -24.78 -20.11 -8.88
N LYS A 368 -24.10 -19.13 -8.27
CA LYS A 368 -22.91 -19.32 -7.46
C LYS A 368 -23.03 -18.57 -6.15
N ILE A 369 -22.64 -19.22 -5.05
CA ILE A 369 -22.44 -18.60 -3.74
C ILE A 369 -20.98 -18.76 -3.38
N GLN A 370 -20.39 -17.78 -2.75
CA GLN A 370 -19.02 -17.85 -2.25
C GLN A 370 -18.89 -17.20 -0.88
N TRP A 371 -18.09 -17.82 -0.04
CA TRP A 371 -17.74 -17.32 1.27
C TRP A 371 -16.22 -17.15 1.34
N TYR A 372 -15.79 -15.93 1.59
CA TYR A 372 -14.40 -15.54 1.71
C TYR A 372 -14.10 -15.08 3.13
N ASN A 373 -13.01 -15.57 3.71
CA ASN A 373 -12.52 -15.14 5.00
C ASN A 373 -11.02 -14.80 4.91
N ALA A 374 -10.60 -13.74 5.58
CA ALA A 374 -9.21 -13.34 5.68
C ALA A 374 -8.88 -12.90 7.11
N TYR A 375 -7.67 -13.24 7.54
CA TYR A 375 -7.03 -12.72 8.73
C TYR A 375 -5.63 -12.25 8.36
N MET A 376 -5.34 -10.99 8.61
CA MET A 376 -4.02 -10.39 8.43
C MET A 376 -3.55 -9.83 9.77
N ASN A 377 -2.31 -10.10 10.14
CA ASN A 377 -1.69 -9.62 11.37
C ASN A 377 -0.26 -9.16 11.07
N LEU A 378 0.06 -7.96 11.52
CA LEU A 378 1.41 -7.39 11.51
C LEU A 378 1.78 -7.02 12.95
N ALA A 379 2.74 -7.72 13.52
CA ALA A 379 3.35 -7.39 14.80
C ALA A 379 4.74 -6.77 14.53
N ASN A 380 4.92 -5.53 14.93
CA ASN A 380 6.17 -4.79 14.79
C ASN A 380 6.75 -4.45 16.16
N SER A 381 7.94 -4.93 16.44
CA SER A 381 8.73 -4.58 17.62
C SER A 381 9.87 -3.67 17.18
N GLN A 382 9.83 -2.42 17.61
CA GLN A 382 10.82 -1.40 17.24
C GLN A 382 11.54 -0.89 18.46
N LEU A 383 12.87 -0.88 18.39
CA LEU A 383 13.70 -0.12 19.31
C LEU A 383 14.41 0.99 18.53
N ARG A 384 14.40 2.20 19.08
CA ARG A 384 15.11 3.34 18.54
C ARG A 384 16.00 3.98 19.59
N ASP A 385 17.30 3.99 19.34
CA ASP A 385 18.27 4.77 20.07
C ASP A 385 18.54 6.09 19.36
N THR A 386 18.56 7.17 20.11
CA THR A 386 18.78 8.53 19.60
C THR A 386 19.82 9.24 20.43
N LYS A 387 20.82 9.82 19.78
CA LYS A 387 21.74 10.82 20.34
C LYS A 387 21.44 12.15 19.68
N SER A 388 21.10 13.17 20.47
CA SER A 388 20.86 14.51 19.97
C SER A 388 21.95 15.48 20.46
N THR A 389 22.42 16.32 19.55
CA THR A 389 23.38 17.39 19.81
C THR A 389 22.68 18.73 19.60
N GLU A 390 22.66 19.56 20.63
CA GLU A 390 22.04 20.89 20.60
C GLU A 390 22.99 21.97 20.09
N PHE A 391 22.54 22.75 19.10
CA PHE A 391 23.31 23.84 18.49
C PHE A 391 22.80 25.24 18.86
N SER A 392 21.55 25.31 19.35
CA SER A 392 20.91 26.58 19.69
C SER A 392 21.12 27.02 21.16
N SER A 393 21.69 26.15 22.00
CA SER A 393 21.94 26.47 23.40
C SER A 393 23.20 27.36 23.55
N GLY A 394 23.20 28.27 24.52
CA GLY A 394 24.33 29.16 24.81
C GLY A 394 25.65 28.47 25.22
N GLY A 395 25.61 27.13 25.35
CA GLY A 395 26.79 26.29 25.64
C GLY A 395 27.40 25.62 24.41
N TYR A 396 26.88 25.86 23.21
CA TYR A 396 27.43 25.30 21.97
C TYR A 396 28.65 26.12 21.52
N ASP A 397 29.77 25.45 21.38
CA ASP A 397 31.01 26.04 20.85
C ASP A 397 31.74 24.99 20.00
N PHE A 398 31.70 25.17 18.68
CA PHE A 398 32.26 24.23 17.72
C PHE A 398 33.79 24.11 17.88
N ILE A 399 34.46 25.25 18.14
CA ILE A 399 35.94 25.28 18.24
C ILE A 399 36.42 24.55 19.49
N LYS A 400 35.73 24.75 20.63
CA LYS A 400 36.01 24.07 21.88
C LYS A 400 35.41 22.67 21.95
N GLY A 401 34.57 22.28 20.97
CA GLY A 401 33.89 21.02 20.98
C GLY A 401 32.81 20.86 22.07
N ASN A 402 32.22 21.97 22.54
CA ASN A 402 31.22 21.98 23.59
C ASN A 402 29.82 21.90 23.01
N ALA A 403 28.94 21.11 23.59
CA ALA A 403 27.56 21.01 23.18
C ALA A 403 26.69 20.40 24.30
N GLY A 404 25.41 20.76 24.37
CA GLY A 404 24.40 20.01 25.09
C GLY A 404 24.08 18.72 24.35
N LEU A 405 23.95 17.62 25.09
CA LEU A 405 23.60 16.32 24.55
C LEU A 405 22.33 15.78 25.21
N SER A 406 21.52 15.07 24.45
CA SER A 406 20.49 14.21 25.00
C SER A 406 20.55 12.82 24.37
N PHE A 407 20.27 11.81 25.17
CA PHE A 407 20.17 10.43 24.70
C PHE A 407 18.78 9.91 25.04
N SER A 408 18.11 9.33 24.06
CA SER A 408 16.81 8.73 24.30
C SER A 408 16.71 7.36 23.66
N THR A 409 16.06 6.44 24.38
CA THR A 409 15.73 5.13 23.86
C THR A 409 14.23 4.93 23.92
N ARG A 410 13.66 4.48 22.81
CA ARG A 410 12.23 4.18 22.71
C ARG A 410 12.02 2.73 22.32
N SER A 411 11.29 1.99 23.14
CA SER A 411 10.78 0.67 22.82
C SER A 411 9.28 0.76 22.49
N ARG A 412 8.89 0.16 21.36
CA ARG A 412 7.51 0.15 20.90
C ARG A 412 7.14 -1.20 20.31
N PHE A 413 6.04 -1.75 20.78
CA PHE A 413 5.38 -2.89 20.16
C PHE A 413 4.06 -2.42 19.57
N THR A 414 3.83 -2.73 18.30
CA THR A 414 2.58 -2.41 17.59
C THR A 414 2.04 -3.70 16.98
N GLN A 415 0.78 -3.99 17.22
CA GLN A 415 0.09 -5.11 16.59
C GLN A 415 -1.11 -4.58 15.80
N GLN A 416 -1.11 -4.80 14.50
CA GLN A 416 -2.20 -4.44 13.60
C GLN A 416 -2.85 -5.71 13.06
N GLN A 417 -4.19 -5.76 13.08
CA GLN A 417 -4.95 -6.91 12.62
C GLN A 417 -6.09 -6.47 11.74
N ILE A 418 -6.40 -7.26 10.72
CA ILE A 418 -7.59 -7.11 9.87
C ILE A 418 -8.27 -8.47 9.76
N ILE A 419 -9.54 -8.52 10.11
CA ILE A 419 -10.44 -9.66 9.89
C ILE A 419 -11.48 -9.23 8.86
N ASN A 420 -11.67 -10.05 7.84
CA ASN A 420 -12.74 -9.84 6.85
C ASN A 420 -13.48 -11.16 6.64
N SER A 421 -14.80 -11.12 6.67
CA SER A 421 -15.67 -12.21 6.27
C SER A 421 -16.73 -11.68 5.31
N THR A 422 -16.77 -12.25 4.12
CA THR A 422 -17.66 -11.79 3.03
C THR A 422 -18.41 -12.96 2.43
N LEU A 423 -19.73 -12.91 2.49
CA LEU A 423 -20.64 -13.84 1.80
C LEU A 423 -21.17 -13.14 0.55
N GLN A 424 -21.05 -13.77 -0.60
CA GLN A 424 -21.47 -13.21 -1.89
C GLN A 424 -22.28 -14.22 -2.68
N GLY A 425 -23.32 -13.73 -3.36
CA GLY A 425 -24.11 -14.50 -4.31
C GLY A 425 -24.10 -13.87 -5.69
N ASN A 426 -23.96 -14.71 -6.72
CA ASN A 426 -24.04 -14.31 -8.13
C ASN A 426 -25.08 -15.21 -8.81
N HIS A 427 -26.16 -14.61 -9.31
CA HIS A 427 -27.29 -15.31 -9.89
C HIS A 427 -27.63 -14.71 -11.26
N THR A 428 -27.95 -15.57 -12.23
CA THR A 428 -28.44 -15.13 -13.54
C THR A 428 -29.83 -15.78 -13.74
N LEU A 429 -30.86 -14.97 -13.75
CA LEU A 429 -32.25 -15.39 -13.95
C LEU A 429 -32.66 -15.12 -15.40
N LEU A 430 -33.41 -16.06 -16.01
CA LEU A 430 -33.93 -15.96 -17.38
C LEU A 430 -32.83 -15.55 -18.42
N GLU A 431 -31.56 -15.92 -18.13
CA GLU A 431 -30.39 -15.61 -18.98
C GLU A 431 -30.13 -14.13 -19.23
N LYS A 432 -30.95 -13.22 -18.68
CA LYS A 432 -30.89 -11.76 -18.90
C LYS A 432 -30.75 -10.92 -17.64
N LEU A 433 -31.27 -11.39 -16.52
CA LEU A 433 -31.24 -10.65 -15.26
C LEU A 433 -30.14 -11.21 -14.36
N LYS A 434 -29.09 -10.43 -14.12
CA LYS A 434 -28.02 -10.73 -13.18
C LYS A 434 -28.32 -10.09 -11.84
N ILE A 435 -28.14 -10.85 -10.77
CA ILE A 435 -28.27 -10.38 -9.39
C ILE A 435 -26.96 -10.71 -8.67
N ASN A 436 -26.28 -9.69 -8.18
CA ASN A 436 -25.08 -9.83 -7.37
C ASN A 436 -25.32 -9.19 -6.02
N TRP A 437 -25.09 -9.93 -4.94
CA TRP A 437 -25.20 -9.39 -3.59
C TRP A 437 -24.01 -9.79 -2.73
N SER A 438 -23.71 -8.96 -1.73
CA SER A 438 -22.67 -9.22 -0.76
C SER A 438 -23.11 -8.79 0.64
N ALA A 439 -22.79 -9.61 1.64
CA ALA A 439 -22.88 -9.26 3.05
C ALA A 439 -21.47 -9.34 3.64
N VAL A 440 -21.04 -8.27 4.29
CA VAL A 440 -19.65 -8.06 4.71
C VAL A 440 -19.61 -7.75 6.19
N TYR A 441 -18.71 -8.42 6.88
CA TYR A 441 -18.22 -8.05 8.20
C TYR A 441 -16.70 -7.88 8.14
N SER A 442 -16.22 -6.74 8.58
CA SER A 442 -14.77 -6.49 8.70
C SER A 442 -14.45 -5.81 10.01
N LYS A 443 -13.32 -6.17 10.61
CA LYS A 443 -12.78 -5.52 11.79
C LYS A 443 -11.28 -5.30 11.63
N ALA A 444 -10.83 -4.09 11.90
CA ALA A 444 -9.43 -3.76 11.96
C ALA A 444 -9.07 -3.23 13.37
N THR A 445 -7.97 -3.70 13.92
CA THR A 445 -7.48 -3.24 15.24
C THR A 445 -6.03 -2.84 15.17
N SER A 446 -5.64 -1.90 16.02
CA SER A 446 -4.25 -1.54 16.30
C SER A 446 -4.04 -1.42 17.78
N GLU A 447 -3.07 -2.15 18.28
CA GLU A 447 -2.67 -2.18 19.68
C GLU A 447 -1.22 -1.70 19.82
N ASN A 448 -1.01 -0.68 20.64
CA ASN A 448 0.31 -0.14 20.98
C ASN A 448 0.45 -0.17 22.52
N PRO A 449 0.60 -1.34 23.13
CA PRO A 449 0.70 -1.44 24.57
C PRO A 449 2.09 -1.01 25.03
N ASP A 450 2.12 -0.23 26.11
CA ASP A 450 3.33 0.08 26.87
C ASP A 450 4.49 0.62 26.03
N ASN A 451 4.20 1.56 25.14
CA ASN A 451 5.20 2.26 24.35
C ASN A 451 6.04 3.15 25.30
N THR A 452 7.27 2.75 25.52
CA THR A 452 8.16 3.35 26.52
C THR A 452 9.22 4.22 25.86
N SER A 453 9.42 5.43 26.39
CA SER A 453 10.51 6.33 25.99
C SER A 453 11.22 6.85 27.23
N VAL A 454 12.55 6.69 27.28
CA VAL A 454 13.41 7.21 28.34
C VAL A 454 14.36 8.22 27.75
N SER A 455 14.57 9.33 28.43
CA SER A 455 15.51 10.39 28.03
C SER A 455 16.46 10.74 29.17
N VAL A 456 17.74 10.88 28.83
CA VAL A 456 18.80 11.35 29.73
C VAL A 456 19.53 12.49 29.07
N LEU A 457 19.99 13.45 29.89
CA LEU A 457 20.70 14.64 29.47
C LEU A 457 22.18 14.53 29.79
N GLY A 458 23.03 15.01 28.93
CA GLY A 458 24.46 15.05 29.09
C GLY A 458 25.05 16.30 28.43
N LYS A 459 26.35 16.38 28.38
CA LYS A 459 27.06 17.43 27.65
C LYS A 459 28.36 16.88 27.09
N ARG A 460 28.86 17.58 26.10
CA ARG A 460 30.22 17.41 25.57
C ARG A 460 31.05 18.66 25.94
N GLU A 461 32.19 18.48 26.57
CA GLU A 461 33.12 19.52 26.95
C GLU A 461 34.52 19.17 26.42
N ASN A 462 35.15 20.07 25.70
CA ASN A 462 36.44 19.82 25.06
C ASN A 462 36.50 18.50 24.27
N PHE A 463 35.46 18.24 23.46
CA PHE A 463 35.27 17.02 22.65
C PHE A 463 35.05 15.74 23.48
N ILE A 464 34.92 15.79 24.79
CA ILE A 464 34.69 14.64 25.66
C ILE A 464 33.24 14.65 26.15
N GLU A 465 32.52 13.53 25.93
CA GLU A 465 31.19 13.37 26.44
C GLU A 465 31.19 13.00 27.94
N THR A 466 30.47 13.74 28.74
CA THR A 466 30.35 13.54 30.18
C THR A 466 29.28 12.45 30.51
N LYS A 467 29.25 12.00 31.78
CA LYS A 467 28.15 11.19 32.30
C LYS A 467 26.85 11.94 32.20
N THR A 468 25.75 11.19 32.09
CA THR A 468 24.39 11.72 31.95
C THR A 468 23.66 11.76 33.29
N TYR A 469 22.56 12.52 33.34
CA TYR A 469 21.57 12.49 34.41
C TYR A 469 20.18 12.28 33.81
N ALA A 470 19.29 11.60 34.56
CA ALA A 470 17.96 11.29 34.08
C ALA A 470 17.12 12.54 33.85
N SER A 471 16.31 12.55 32.83
CA SER A 471 15.38 13.64 32.50
C SER A 471 13.93 13.20 32.62
N SER A 472 13.47 12.28 31.80
CA SER A 472 12.08 11.87 31.76
C SER A 472 11.91 10.43 31.27
N MET A 473 10.79 9.82 31.68
CA MET A 473 10.30 8.59 31.07
C MET A 473 8.79 8.72 30.83
N SER A 474 8.34 8.16 29.70
CA SER A 474 6.90 8.05 29.41
C SER A 474 6.54 6.60 29.09
N ARG A 475 5.34 6.19 29.50
CA ARG A 475 4.75 4.87 29.23
C ARG A 475 3.35 5.10 28.67
N ARG A 476 3.07 4.60 27.44
CA ARG A 476 1.88 4.95 26.69
C ARG A 476 1.16 3.71 26.12
N TRP A 477 -0.15 3.70 26.23
CA TRP A 477 -1.05 2.71 25.64
C TRP A 477 -1.97 3.39 24.63
N GLU A 478 -2.16 2.76 23.51
CA GLU A 478 -3.10 3.17 22.48
C GLU A 478 -3.83 1.94 21.92
N HIS A 479 -5.14 2.01 21.86
CA HIS A 479 -6.00 0.98 21.29
C HIS A 479 -6.91 1.57 20.24
N ASN A 480 -7.05 0.90 19.11
CA ASN A 480 -8.00 1.27 18.07
C ASN A 480 -8.77 0.05 17.59
N SER A 481 -10.07 0.18 17.47
CA SER A 481 -10.94 -0.82 16.85
C SER A 481 -11.84 -0.14 15.83
N ASP A 482 -11.78 -0.55 14.57
CA ASP A 482 -12.60 -0.08 13.45
C ASP A 482 -13.44 -1.25 12.91
N GLN A 483 -14.76 -1.23 13.13
CA GLN A 483 -15.72 -2.26 12.69
C GLN A 483 -16.53 -1.72 11.51
N ASP A 484 -16.75 -2.55 10.51
CA ASP A 484 -17.45 -2.22 9.28
C ASP A 484 -18.43 -3.33 8.91
N TYR A 485 -19.71 -3.00 8.84
CA TYR A 485 -20.79 -3.83 8.33
C TYR A 485 -21.26 -3.23 7.01
N ALA A 486 -21.22 -4.00 5.93
CA ALA A 486 -21.66 -3.50 4.64
C ALA A 486 -22.51 -4.54 3.89
N THR A 487 -23.52 -4.04 3.18
CA THR A 487 -24.33 -4.83 2.27
C THR A 487 -24.36 -4.18 0.89
N TYR A 488 -24.24 -4.99 -0.13
CA TYR A 488 -24.30 -4.56 -1.53
C TYR A 488 -25.37 -5.37 -2.25
N LEU A 489 -26.15 -4.73 -3.09
CA LEU A 489 -27.07 -5.36 -4.03
C LEU A 489 -26.94 -4.72 -5.40
N ASN A 490 -26.68 -5.49 -6.43
CA ASN A 490 -26.56 -5.04 -7.80
C ASN A 490 -27.45 -5.89 -8.71
N LEU A 491 -28.26 -5.24 -9.52
CA LEU A 491 -29.14 -5.83 -10.52
C LEU A 491 -28.71 -5.34 -11.89
N ALA A 492 -28.58 -6.23 -12.86
CA ALA A 492 -28.28 -5.86 -14.24
C ALA A 492 -29.20 -6.64 -15.20
N TYR A 493 -29.86 -5.93 -16.09
CA TYR A 493 -30.69 -6.51 -17.13
C TYR A 493 -30.07 -6.32 -18.50
N LEU A 494 -29.89 -7.42 -19.23
CA LEU A 494 -29.29 -7.44 -20.57
C LEU A 494 -30.36 -7.52 -21.64
N ALA A 495 -30.42 -6.51 -22.50
CA ALA A 495 -31.25 -6.49 -23.72
C ALA A 495 -30.35 -6.52 -24.95
N SER A 496 -30.62 -7.44 -25.88
CA SER A 496 -29.85 -7.54 -27.14
C SER A 496 -30.79 -7.36 -28.32
N PHE A 497 -30.42 -6.44 -29.21
CA PHE A 497 -31.08 -6.16 -30.48
C PHE A 497 -30.03 -6.41 -31.58
N GLN A 498 -30.40 -6.60 -32.82
CA GLN A 498 -29.53 -7.03 -33.92
C GLN A 498 -28.03 -6.61 -33.84
N ASN A 499 -27.75 -5.33 -33.67
CA ASN A 499 -26.37 -4.75 -33.61
C ASN A 499 -26.13 -3.92 -32.35
N ILE A 500 -27.03 -3.98 -31.38
CA ILE A 500 -27.01 -3.17 -30.15
C ILE A 500 -27.20 -4.10 -28.97
N THR A 501 -26.30 -4.01 -28.01
CA THR A 501 -26.46 -4.63 -26.70
C THR A 501 -26.55 -3.52 -25.65
N LEU A 502 -27.62 -3.55 -24.87
CA LEU A 502 -27.87 -2.62 -23.78
C LEU A 502 -27.95 -3.40 -22.47
N GLU A 503 -27.08 -3.07 -21.50
CA GLU A 503 -27.20 -3.56 -20.13
C GLU A 503 -27.55 -2.36 -19.24
N ILE A 504 -28.70 -2.44 -18.57
CA ILE A 504 -29.10 -1.45 -17.56
C ILE A 504 -28.84 -2.07 -16.19
N SER A 505 -28.09 -1.36 -15.38
CA SER A 505 -27.72 -1.82 -14.03
C SER A 505 -28.15 -0.79 -12.99
N THR A 506 -28.64 -1.28 -11.88
CA THR A 506 -28.94 -0.47 -10.69
C THR A 506 -28.49 -1.24 -9.46
N GLY A 507 -28.21 -0.53 -8.40
CA GLY A 507 -27.80 -1.18 -7.16
C GLY A 507 -27.65 -0.21 -6.01
N GLY A 508 -27.42 -0.78 -4.83
CA GLY A 508 -27.28 -0.03 -3.60
C GLY A 508 -26.20 -0.59 -2.70
N LEU A 509 -25.70 0.30 -1.84
CA LEU A 509 -24.79 0.02 -0.74
C LEU A 509 -25.36 0.61 0.53
N TYR A 510 -25.33 -0.16 1.60
CA TYR A 510 -25.43 0.36 2.95
C TYR A 510 -24.21 -0.07 3.74
N ARG A 511 -23.56 0.88 4.43
CA ARG A 511 -22.41 0.65 5.31
C ARG A 511 -22.60 1.37 6.64
N ASP A 512 -22.36 0.66 7.75
CA ASP A 512 -22.25 1.19 9.11
C ASP A 512 -20.86 0.89 9.65
N LYS A 513 -20.09 1.94 9.86
CA LYS A 513 -18.72 1.87 10.39
C LYS A 513 -18.67 2.52 11.76
N ARG A 514 -17.99 1.87 12.71
CA ARG A 514 -17.80 2.33 14.08
C ARG A 514 -16.33 2.23 14.46
N ARG A 515 -15.81 3.31 15.02
CA ARG A 515 -14.44 3.37 15.53
C ARG A 515 -14.47 3.69 17.02
N GLU A 516 -13.69 2.92 17.78
CA GLU A 516 -13.39 3.17 19.18
C GLU A 516 -11.88 3.36 19.30
N ASN A 517 -11.49 4.47 19.88
CA ASN A 517 -10.09 4.81 20.09
C ASN A 517 -9.84 5.15 21.56
N PHE A 518 -8.76 4.63 22.10
CA PHE A 518 -8.33 4.85 23.47
C PHE A 518 -6.85 5.25 23.50
N TYR A 519 -6.54 6.18 24.38
CA TYR A 519 -5.18 6.64 24.65
C TYR A 519 -4.98 6.78 26.15
N ASN A 520 -3.84 6.36 26.67
CA ASN A 520 -3.40 6.69 28.01
C ASN A 520 -1.88 6.86 28.05
N ASN A 521 -1.41 7.81 28.87
CA ASN A 521 0.01 8.10 29.01
C ASN A 521 0.36 8.37 30.47
N TYR A 522 1.40 7.73 30.94
CA TYR A 522 2.02 7.95 32.26
C TYR A 522 3.37 8.63 32.05
N GLN A 523 3.63 9.66 32.85
CA GLN A 523 4.86 10.43 32.82
C GLN A 523 5.61 10.29 34.14
N PHE A 524 6.90 10.09 34.03
CA PHE A 524 7.79 9.88 35.14
C PHE A 524 8.90 10.93 35.13
N GLN A 525 9.32 11.33 36.31
CA GLN A 525 10.51 12.10 36.56
C GLN A 525 11.45 11.32 37.46
N PRO A 526 12.76 11.56 37.41
CA PRO A 526 13.69 10.90 38.31
C PRO A 526 13.46 11.35 39.76
N GLN A 527 13.55 10.43 40.69
CA GLN A 527 13.47 10.74 42.13
C GLN A 527 14.60 11.69 42.53
N ASN A 528 15.78 11.52 41.96
CA ASN A 528 16.92 12.41 42.12
C ASN A 528 17.47 12.82 40.77
N ALA A 529 17.21 14.09 40.38
CA ALA A 529 17.62 14.66 39.10
C ALA A 529 19.14 14.85 38.93
N PHE A 530 19.91 14.81 40.02
CA PHE A 530 21.34 15.09 39.98
C PHE A 530 22.22 13.83 40.01
N THR A 531 21.61 12.64 40.07
CA THR A 531 22.35 11.38 40.02
C THR A 531 22.87 11.14 38.60
N LEU A 532 24.18 10.85 38.50
CA LEU A 532 24.84 10.57 37.22
C LEU A 532 24.65 9.09 36.85
N PHE A 533 24.25 8.86 35.61
CA PHE A 533 24.01 7.55 35.01
C PHE A 533 24.88 7.34 33.75
N GLY A 534 24.80 6.16 33.16
CA GLY A 534 25.32 5.85 31.84
C GLY A 534 24.46 6.44 30.72
N LYS A 535 24.87 6.19 29.47
CA LYS A 535 24.22 6.67 28.25
C LYS A 535 23.29 5.64 27.61
N ASP A 536 23.32 4.39 28.10
CA ASP A 536 22.57 3.29 27.53
C ASP A 536 21.31 3.00 28.33
N PHE A 537 20.43 2.23 27.73
CA PHE A 537 19.13 1.88 28.29
C PHE A 537 19.24 0.93 29.48
N MET A 538 20.29 0.13 29.56
CA MET A 538 20.54 -0.73 30.72
C MET A 538 20.82 0.08 31.96
N SER A 539 21.66 1.09 31.87
CA SER A 539 21.91 2.03 32.97
C SER A 539 20.63 2.78 33.37
N ASN A 540 19.75 3.09 32.41
CA ASN A 540 18.49 3.77 32.67
C ASN A 540 17.49 2.90 33.45
N ALA A 541 17.58 1.57 33.38
CA ALA A 541 16.76 0.64 34.14
C ALA A 541 17.02 0.72 35.66
N GLU A 542 18.16 1.24 36.08
CA GLU A 542 18.55 1.44 37.49
C GLU A 542 18.01 2.79 38.05
N ILE A 543 17.45 3.65 37.24
CA ILE A 543 16.92 4.94 37.67
C ILE A 543 15.67 4.70 38.54
N ASN A 544 15.60 5.36 39.69
CA ASN A 544 14.40 5.41 40.49
C ASN A 544 13.50 6.53 39.96
N TRP A 545 12.31 6.14 39.54
CA TRP A 545 11.32 7.00 38.95
C TRP A 545 10.16 7.28 39.91
N VAL A 546 9.58 8.48 39.82
CA VAL A 546 8.36 8.93 40.46
C VAL A 546 7.34 9.30 39.40
N LEU A 547 6.07 8.92 39.56
CA LEU A 547 5.01 9.27 38.64
C LEU A 547 4.54 10.71 38.87
N ASN A 548 4.46 11.47 37.80
CA ASN A 548 3.90 12.83 37.79
C ASN A 548 2.36 12.80 37.72
N ASN A 549 1.77 11.79 37.07
CA ASN A 549 0.35 11.64 36.86
C ASN A 549 -0.11 10.20 37.17
N PRO A 550 -0.25 9.83 38.46
CA PRO A 550 -0.55 8.45 38.88
C PRO A 550 -1.86 7.88 38.30
N ARG A 551 -2.81 8.73 37.90
CA ARG A 551 -4.07 8.32 37.26
C ARG A 551 -3.98 8.19 35.74
N GLY A 552 -2.82 8.45 35.15
CA GLY A 552 -2.62 8.52 33.70
C GLY A 552 -3.19 9.78 33.07
N SER A 553 -3.12 9.89 31.76
CA SER A 553 -3.66 10.99 30.95
C SER A 553 -4.51 10.40 29.83
N VAL A 554 -5.77 10.07 30.16
CA VAL A 554 -6.75 9.59 29.16
C VAL A 554 -7.43 10.74 28.40
N ALA A 555 -7.28 11.97 28.90
CA ALA A 555 -7.78 13.17 28.25
C ALA A 555 -6.92 13.52 27.02
N SER A 556 -7.19 12.86 25.94
CA SER A 556 -6.46 13.01 24.67
C SER A 556 -7.43 13.03 23.48
N ALA A 557 -7.02 13.68 22.40
CA ALA A 557 -7.71 13.60 21.11
C ALA A 557 -7.84 12.19 20.56
N LEU A 558 -7.03 11.25 21.03
CA LEU A 558 -7.09 9.84 20.66
C LEU A 558 -8.05 9.01 21.53
N THR A 559 -8.79 9.62 22.47
CA THR A 559 -9.80 8.93 23.27
C THR A 559 -11.20 9.38 22.85
N TYR A 560 -11.74 8.70 21.82
CA TYR A 560 -13.00 9.06 21.18
C TYR A 560 -13.72 7.86 20.55
N ASN A 561 -15.02 8.00 20.40
CA ASN A 561 -15.83 7.14 19.53
C ASN A 561 -16.20 7.89 18.26
N ALA A 562 -16.26 7.20 17.13
CA ALA A 562 -16.72 7.78 15.88
C ALA A 562 -17.58 6.80 15.08
N THR A 563 -18.45 7.35 14.24
CA THR A 563 -19.36 6.59 13.38
C THR A 563 -19.38 7.18 11.99
N GLU A 564 -19.52 6.31 10.97
CA GLU A 564 -19.75 6.71 9.59
C GLU A 564 -20.80 5.77 8.97
N GLN A 565 -21.91 6.33 8.55
CA GLN A 565 -22.95 5.64 7.81
C GLN A 565 -22.96 6.16 6.38
N VAL A 566 -22.90 5.24 5.42
CA VAL A 566 -22.96 5.55 3.99
C VAL A 566 -24.09 4.75 3.36
N SER A 567 -25.08 5.44 2.80
CA SER A 567 -26.10 4.87 1.94
C SER A 567 -25.85 5.36 0.52
N ALA A 568 -25.83 4.47 -0.43
CA ALA A 568 -25.60 4.83 -1.81
C ALA A 568 -26.44 4.01 -2.77
N GLU A 569 -26.90 4.68 -3.85
CA GLU A 569 -27.64 4.10 -4.94
C GLU A 569 -27.05 4.52 -6.26
N TYR A 570 -27.15 3.69 -7.30
CA TYR A 570 -26.73 4.04 -8.63
C TYR A 570 -27.67 3.51 -9.72
N LEU A 571 -27.68 4.24 -10.85
CA LEU A 571 -28.25 3.79 -12.10
C LEU A 571 -27.19 3.94 -13.20
N MET A 572 -26.96 2.89 -13.98
CA MET A 572 -25.94 2.81 -15.01
C MET A 572 -26.49 2.13 -16.27
N ALA A 573 -26.12 2.64 -17.42
CA ALA A 573 -26.37 2.00 -18.71
C ALA A 573 -25.03 1.71 -19.41
N LYS A 574 -24.87 0.47 -19.90
CA LYS A 574 -23.76 0.03 -20.74
C LYS A 574 -24.30 -0.30 -22.13
N LEU A 575 -23.89 0.48 -23.09
CA LEU A 575 -24.33 0.39 -24.49
C LEU A 575 -23.16 -0.09 -25.35
N GLN A 576 -23.37 -1.12 -26.13
CA GLN A 576 -22.45 -1.59 -27.16
C GLN A 576 -23.08 -1.44 -28.53
N ILE A 577 -22.50 -0.63 -29.39
CA ILE A 577 -22.90 -0.46 -30.78
C ILE A 577 -21.69 -0.71 -31.68
N LYS A 578 -21.67 -1.83 -32.40
CA LYS A 578 -20.52 -2.21 -33.24
C LYS A 578 -19.18 -2.08 -32.48
N ARG A 579 -18.35 -1.09 -32.83
CA ARG A 579 -17.01 -0.83 -32.28
C ARG A 579 -17.01 0.13 -31.09
N LEU A 580 -18.15 0.73 -30.76
CA LEU A 580 -18.28 1.68 -29.66
C LEU A 580 -18.94 1.00 -28.45
N GLN A 581 -18.30 1.11 -27.30
CA GLN A 581 -18.90 0.83 -26.00
C GLN A 581 -18.99 2.13 -25.21
N ALA A 582 -20.15 2.43 -24.67
CA ALA A 582 -20.40 3.56 -23.79
C ALA A 582 -20.99 3.07 -22.47
N ILE A 583 -20.43 3.53 -21.36
CA ILE A 583 -20.91 3.20 -20.01
C ILE A 583 -21.07 4.52 -19.28
N GLY A 584 -22.29 4.82 -18.85
CA GLY A 584 -22.57 6.06 -18.15
C GLY A 584 -23.70 5.91 -17.15
N GLY A 585 -23.72 6.81 -16.20
CA GLY A 585 -24.75 6.81 -15.17
C GLY A 585 -24.47 7.79 -14.04
N LEU A 586 -25.26 7.66 -13.01
CA LEU A 586 -25.22 8.49 -11.83
C LEU A 586 -25.20 7.61 -10.58
N ARG A 587 -24.32 7.95 -9.66
CA ARG A 587 -24.32 7.43 -8.29
C ARG A 587 -24.65 8.55 -7.32
N VAL A 588 -25.48 8.27 -6.33
CA VAL A 588 -25.80 9.20 -5.24
C VAL A 588 -25.33 8.57 -3.95
N GLU A 589 -24.52 9.27 -3.18
CA GLU A 589 -24.05 8.83 -1.86
C GLU A 589 -24.49 9.79 -0.78
N GLN A 590 -25.12 9.28 0.26
CA GLN A 590 -25.45 10.00 1.50
C GLN A 590 -24.50 9.56 2.60
N THR A 591 -23.84 10.51 3.23
CA THR A 591 -22.88 10.25 4.30
C THR A 591 -23.35 10.95 5.58
N ASN A 592 -23.30 10.22 6.68
CA ASN A 592 -23.50 10.73 8.03
C ASN A 592 -22.28 10.29 8.86
N GLN A 593 -21.40 11.25 9.18
CA GLN A 593 -20.15 11.02 9.90
C GLN A 593 -20.14 11.84 11.18
N GLY A 594 -19.75 11.23 12.30
CA GLY A 594 -19.70 11.90 13.59
C GLY A 594 -18.62 11.38 14.52
N TYR A 595 -18.30 12.17 15.54
CA TYR A 595 -17.39 11.80 16.60
C TYR A 595 -17.91 12.27 17.96
N GLN A 596 -17.44 11.62 19.02
CA GLN A 596 -17.63 11.98 20.41
C GLN A 596 -16.33 11.73 21.18
N MET A 597 -15.73 12.80 21.69
CA MET A 597 -14.61 12.69 22.63
C MET A 597 -15.12 12.19 23.98
N LEU A 598 -14.41 11.22 24.58
CA LEU A 598 -14.84 10.64 25.86
C LEU A 598 -14.33 11.46 27.05
N PHE A 599 -13.22 12.18 26.92
CA PHE A 599 -12.63 13.03 27.95
C PHE A 599 -12.26 14.41 27.39
N PRO A 600 -13.25 15.28 27.14
CA PRO A 600 -13.07 16.49 26.36
C PRO A 600 -12.59 17.71 27.16
N LEU A 601 -11.67 17.58 28.10
CA LEU A 601 -11.20 18.67 28.96
C LEU A 601 -10.83 19.93 28.16
N GLY A 602 -11.63 20.98 28.31
CA GLY A 602 -11.36 22.30 27.70
C GLY A 602 -11.65 22.39 26.20
N GLU A 603 -12.21 21.37 25.55
CA GLU A 603 -12.60 21.45 24.14
C GLU A 603 -14.02 21.98 23.98
N LEU A 604 -14.18 23.02 23.12
CA LEU A 604 -15.48 23.67 22.88
C LEU A 604 -16.45 22.77 22.09
N ARG A 605 -15.94 21.87 21.29
CA ARG A 605 -16.71 20.95 20.43
C ARG A 605 -16.35 19.48 20.71
N PRO A 606 -16.75 18.91 21.87
CA PRO A 606 -16.41 17.55 22.23
C PRO A 606 -17.13 16.48 21.39
N LYS A 607 -18.14 16.86 20.66
CA LYS A 607 -18.85 16.03 19.67
C LYS A 607 -19.21 16.85 18.46
N GLY A 608 -19.23 16.17 17.31
CA GLY A 608 -19.60 16.77 16.04
C GLY A 608 -20.24 15.76 15.10
N GLN A 609 -20.99 16.26 14.13
CA GLN A 609 -21.65 15.47 13.10
C GLN A 609 -21.69 16.23 11.80
N GLN A 610 -21.41 15.55 10.70
CA GLN A 610 -21.52 16.07 9.34
C GLN A 610 -22.45 15.16 8.53
N LYS A 611 -23.42 15.76 7.83
CA LYS A 611 -24.34 15.07 6.89
C LYS A 611 -24.28 15.75 5.54
N TYR A 612 -24.11 14.96 4.50
CA TYR A 612 -24.08 15.48 3.13
C TYR A 612 -24.48 14.43 2.11
N THR A 613 -24.93 14.90 0.95
CA THR A 613 -25.27 14.07 -0.22
C THR A 613 -24.44 14.51 -1.39
N ASP A 614 -23.87 13.54 -2.10
CA ASP A 614 -23.03 13.76 -3.27
C ASP A 614 -23.61 13.06 -4.50
N PHE A 615 -23.63 13.82 -5.62
CA PHE A 615 -24.02 13.32 -6.93
C PHE A 615 -22.75 13.08 -7.77
N LEU A 616 -22.54 11.84 -8.15
CA LEU A 616 -21.32 11.35 -8.78
C LEU A 616 -21.62 10.79 -10.19
N PRO A 617 -21.77 11.66 -11.20
CA PRO A 617 -21.95 11.25 -12.59
C PRO A 617 -20.65 10.64 -13.14
N SER A 618 -20.77 9.67 -14.05
CA SER A 618 -19.63 9.15 -14.81
C SER A 618 -20.03 8.72 -16.22
N LEU A 619 -19.08 8.86 -17.14
CA LEU A 619 -19.20 8.43 -18.54
C LEU A 619 -17.85 7.88 -19.00
N ASN A 620 -17.84 6.62 -19.42
CA ASN A 620 -16.67 5.93 -19.96
C ASN A 620 -16.98 5.48 -21.40
N LEU A 621 -16.17 5.88 -22.34
CA LEU A 621 -16.28 5.52 -23.74
C LEU A 621 -15.08 4.68 -24.16
N LYS A 622 -15.30 3.62 -24.92
CA LYS A 622 -14.27 2.77 -25.51
C LYS A 622 -14.59 2.54 -26.96
N TYR A 623 -13.70 2.98 -27.84
CA TYR A 623 -13.84 2.80 -29.27
C TYR A 623 -12.74 1.88 -29.80
N GLN A 624 -13.12 0.82 -30.50
CA GLN A 624 -12.19 -0.12 -31.12
C GLN A 624 -11.79 0.40 -32.51
N LEU A 625 -10.57 0.97 -32.60
CA LEU A 625 -10.00 1.48 -33.85
C LEU A 625 -9.65 0.33 -34.81
N LYS A 626 -8.93 -0.69 -34.27
CA LYS A 626 -8.58 -1.95 -34.95
C LYS A 626 -8.79 -3.11 -33.96
N THR A 627 -8.67 -4.34 -34.38
CA THR A 627 -8.83 -5.54 -33.52
C THR A 627 -7.94 -5.50 -32.27
N THR A 628 -6.76 -4.88 -32.37
CA THR A 628 -5.76 -4.77 -31.31
C THR A 628 -5.61 -3.37 -30.74
N GLN A 629 -6.40 -2.37 -31.20
CA GLN A 629 -6.22 -0.97 -30.85
C GLN A 629 -7.51 -0.35 -30.33
N TYR A 630 -7.43 0.35 -29.21
CA TYR A 630 -8.57 0.98 -28.56
C TYR A 630 -8.24 2.42 -28.18
N LEU A 631 -9.23 3.29 -28.32
CA LEU A 631 -9.24 4.62 -27.74
C LEU A 631 -10.27 4.64 -26.61
N ARG A 632 -9.87 5.04 -25.41
CA ARG A 632 -10.76 5.22 -24.27
C ARG A 632 -10.77 6.66 -23.83
N THR A 633 -11.94 7.14 -23.45
CA THR A 633 -12.08 8.42 -22.78
C THR A 633 -13.04 8.27 -21.61
N SER A 634 -12.80 8.99 -20.53
CA SER A 634 -13.68 8.97 -19.38
C SER A 634 -13.81 10.32 -18.72
N TYR A 635 -14.98 10.55 -18.15
CA TYR A 635 -15.29 11.59 -17.20
C TYR A 635 -15.94 10.94 -15.98
N PHE A 636 -15.51 11.33 -14.78
CA PHE A 636 -16.18 10.92 -13.56
C PHE A 636 -15.95 11.91 -12.44
N ARG A 637 -16.97 12.08 -11.60
CA ARG A 637 -16.85 12.81 -10.33
C ARG A 637 -16.58 11.85 -9.22
N SER A 638 -15.64 12.21 -8.33
CA SER A 638 -15.24 11.47 -7.15
C SER A 638 -15.10 12.39 -5.96
N LEU A 639 -15.00 11.80 -4.77
CA LEU A 639 -14.86 12.55 -3.54
C LEU A 639 -13.75 11.93 -2.64
N ASN A 640 -13.39 12.66 -1.57
CA ASN A 640 -12.59 12.11 -0.48
C ASN A 640 -13.11 12.64 0.85
N ARG A 641 -13.50 11.72 1.73
CA ARG A 641 -14.03 12.01 3.06
C ARG A 641 -12.91 12.26 4.06
N PRO A 642 -13.10 13.18 5.03
CA PRO A 642 -12.20 13.28 6.18
C PRO A 642 -12.09 11.97 6.95
N GLY A 643 -10.93 11.70 7.52
CA GLY A 643 -10.73 10.60 8.48
C GLY A 643 -11.33 10.95 9.84
N PHE A 644 -11.59 9.94 10.69
CA PHE A 644 -12.18 10.19 12.01
C PHE A 644 -11.31 11.08 12.89
N PHE A 645 -10.02 10.77 13.00
CA PHE A 645 -9.10 11.59 13.78
C PHE A 645 -8.98 13.03 13.23
N GLU A 646 -9.11 13.21 11.93
CA GLU A 646 -8.96 14.51 11.27
C GLU A 646 -10.03 15.51 11.66
N ILE A 647 -11.22 15.04 12.07
CA ILE A 647 -12.32 15.89 12.52
C ILE A 647 -12.43 16.03 14.04
N VAL A 648 -11.62 15.29 14.82
CA VAL A 648 -11.60 15.39 16.30
C VAL A 648 -10.70 16.57 16.73
N PRO A 649 -11.19 17.60 17.44
CA PRO A 649 -10.47 18.87 17.66
C PRO A 649 -9.33 18.81 18.67
N GLY A 650 -9.05 17.70 19.28
CA GLY A 650 -8.05 17.60 20.33
C GLY A 650 -6.61 17.56 19.85
N LYS A 651 -5.66 17.81 20.76
CA LYS A 651 -4.21 17.79 20.52
C LYS A 651 -3.60 16.41 20.75
N VAL A 652 -2.66 16.03 19.92
CA VAL A 652 -1.79 14.86 20.12
C VAL A 652 -0.34 15.33 20.07
N VAL A 653 0.43 15.01 21.09
CA VAL A 653 1.85 15.30 21.14
C VAL A 653 2.59 14.12 20.47
N ASN A 654 3.19 14.37 19.32
CA ASN A 654 4.08 13.46 18.62
C ASN A 654 5.54 13.87 18.77
N GLU A 655 6.43 13.12 18.16
CA GLU A 655 7.87 13.33 18.32
C GLU A 655 8.43 14.54 17.56
N GLU A 656 7.84 14.87 16.42
CA GLU A 656 8.33 15.95 15.55
C GLU A 656 7.43 17.19 15.63
N PHE A 657 6.12 16.98 15.66
CA PHE A 657 5.13 18.05 15.72
C PHE A 657 3.96 17.66 16.62
N GLN A 658 3.31 18.66 17.22
CA GLN A 658 1.99 18.44 17.79
C GLN A 658 0.99 18.31 16.63
N GLU A 659 0.04 17.39 16.75
CA GLU A 659 -1.05 17.22 15.79
C GLU A 659 -2.37 17.73 16.39
N ARG A 660 -3.23 18.26 15.52
CA ARG A 660 -4.59 18.66 15.89
C ARG A 660 -5.54 18.38 14.75
N GLY A 661 -6.71 17.79 15.05
CA GLY A 661 -7.77 17.65 14.06
C GLY A 661 -8.54 18.97 13.84
N ASN A 662 -9.35 18.99 12.79
CA ASN A 662 -10.16 20.13 12.37
C ASN A 662 -11.61 19.71 12.16
N PRO A 663 -12.53 20.04 13.11
CA PRO A 663 -13.93 19.65 13.01
C PRO A 663 -14.71 20.38 11.90
N ASP A 664 -14.14 21.42 11.29
CA ASP A 664 -14.71 22.15 10.15
C ASP A 664 -14.24 21.59 8.79
N LEU A 665 -13.46 20.51 8.82
CA LEU A 665 -12.92 19.91 7.62
C LEU A 665 -14.02 19.36 6.71
N LYS A 666 -14.02 19.82 5.45
CA LYS A 666 -14.96 19.41 4.41
C LYS A 666 -14.39 18.28 3.59
N ARG A 667 -15.28 17.48 2.97
CA ARG A 667 -14.87 16.51 1.95
C ARG A 667 -14.31 17.19 0.71
N ALA A 668 -13.28 16.65 0.10
CA ALA A 668 -12.81 17.07 -1.22
C ALA A 668 -13.68 16.45 -2.32
N ILE A 669 -13.89 17.18 -3.42
CA ILE A 669 -14.62 16.72 -4.61
C ILE A 669 -13.72 16.94 -5.82
N ALA A 670 -13.67 15.96 -6.73
CA ALA A 670 -12.86 16.06 -7.94
C ALA A 670 -13.68 15.71 -9.19
N ASP A 671 -13.53 16.53 -10.22
CA ASP A 671 -13.92 16.22 -11.60
C ASP A 671 -12.68 15.70 -12.33
N ASN A 672 -12.79 14.49 -12.89
CA ASN A 672 -11.69 13.75 -13.49
C ASN A 672 -11.96 13.50 -14.97
N PHE A 673 -10.96 13.74 -15.82
CA PHE A 673 -10.99 13.51 -17.25
C PHE A 673 -9.80 12.67 -17.68
N ASP A 674 -10.04 11.63 -18.47
CA ASP A 674 -9.01 10.73 -18.97
C ASP A 674 -9.20 10.48 -20.46
N ILE A 675 -8.08 10.36 -21.18
CA ILE A 675 -8.01 9.81 -22.54
C ILE A 675 -6.85 8.84 -22.62
N ARG A 676 -7.06 7.63 -23.16
CA ARG A 676 -6.01 6.62 -23.28
C ARG A 676 -6.10 5.86 -24.60
N TYR A 677 -4.98 5.80 -25.30
CA TYR A 677 -4.77 4.94 -26.45
C TYR A 677 -4.10 3.65 -26.02
N GLU A 678 -4.65 2.51 -26.43
CA GLU A 678 -4.18 1.17 -26.03
C GLU A 678 -3.93 0.32 -27.27
N VAL A 679 -2.80 -0.37 -27.29
CA VAL A 679 -2.42 -1.34 -28.32
C VAL A 679 -2.02 -2.64 -27.66
N PHE A 680 -2.65 -3.74 -28.07
CA PHE A 680 -2.33 -5.11 -27.67
C PHE A 680 -1.95 -5.91 -28.91
N PRO A 681 -0.69 -5.84 -29.37
CA PRO A 681 -0.27 -6.49 -30.61
C PRO A 681 -0.42 -8.00 -30.57
N ASN A 682 -0.15 -8.58 -29.41
CA ASN A 682 -0.32 -9.99 -29.10
C ASN A 682 -0.81 -10.15 -27.65
N PRO A 683 -1.08 -11.37 -27.16
CA PRO A 683 -1.68 -11.59 -25.84
C PRO A 683 -0.85 -11.13 -24.64
N THR A 684 0.46 -10.95 -24.78
CA THR A 684 1.38 -10.59 -23.68
C THR A 684 1.94 -9.18 -23.80
N ASP A 685 1.93 -8.61 -25.01
CA ASP A 685 2.50 -7.31 -25.25
C ASP A 685 1.45 -6.20 -25.15
N GLN A 686 1.87 -5.05 -24.69
CA GLN A 686 1.02 -3.86 -24.67
C GLN A 686 1.80 -2.57 -24.82
N LEU A 687 1.13 -1.57 -25.37
CA LEU A 687 1.51 -0.17 -25.31
C LEU A 687 0.27 0.64 -24.91
N MET A 688 0.36 1.40 -23.84
CA MET A 688 -0.69 2.31 -23.41
C MET A 688 -0.11 3.72 -23.28
N LEU A 689 -0.79 4.69 -23.85
CA LEU A 689 -0.47 6.11 -23.74
C LEU A 689 -1.71 6.85 -23.25
N GLY A 690 -1.63 7.48 -22.09
CA GLY A 690 -2.75 8.14 -21.41
C GLY A 690 -2.44 9.58 -21.05
N LEU A 691 -3.47 10.43 -21.10
CA LEU A 691 -3.50 11.77 -20.55
C LEU A 691 -4.59 11.83 -19.50
N PHE A 692 -4.37 12.53 -18.41
CA PHE A 692 -5.36 12.75 -17.37
C PHE A 692 -5.35 14.19 -16.88
N TYR A 693 -6.52 14.65 -16.44
CA TYR A 693 -6.73 15.97 -15.83
C TYR A 693 -7.72 15.83 -14.68
N LYS A 694 -7.41 16.45 -13.55
CA LYS A 694 -8.25 16.48 -12.35
C LYS A 694 -8.38 17.92 -11.86
N HIS A 695 -9.62 18.35 -11.61
CA HIS A 695 -9.92 19.58 -10.90
C HIS A 695 -10.49 19.24 -9.53
N ILE A 696 -9.82 19.66 -8.47
CA ILE A 696 -10.12 19.25 -7.10
C ILE A 696 -10.59 20.48 -6.33
N LYS A 697 -11.82 20.44 -5.84
CA LYS A 697 -12.39 21.42 -4.94
C LYS A 697 -12.19 20.99 -3.49
N ASP A 698 -11.81 21.93 -2.64
CA ASP A 698 -11.56 21.74 -1.22
C ASP A 698 -10.59 20.56 -0.93
N PRO A 699 -9.41 20.46 -1.58
CA PRO A 699 -8.45 19.41 -1.30
C PRO A 699 -8.08 19.43 0.18
N ILE A 700 -7.93 18.24 0.76
CA ILE A 700 -7.52 18.09 2.16
C ILE A 700 -6.01 17.87 2.16
N GLU A 701 -5.28 18.75 2.80
CA GLU A 701 -3.84 18.58 3.04
C GLU A 701 -3.50 18.84 4.51
N TYR A 702 -2.42 18.22 4.96
CA TYR A 702 -1.82 18.51 6.25
C TYR A 702 -0.76 19.60 6.10
N ALA A 703 -0.82 20.60 6.96
CA ALA A 703 0.17 21.66 7.02
C ALA A 703 0.53 22.00 8.46
N LEU A 704 1.72 22.52 8.67
CA LEU A 704 2.09 23.15 9.93
C LEU A 704 1.33 24.48 10.02
N SER A 705 0.65 24.72 11.13
CA SER A 705 -0.11 25.93 11.41
C SER A 705 0.17 26.44 12.83
N VAL A 706 -0.01 27.74 13.06
CA VAL A 706 0.10 28.36 14.39
C VAL A 706 -1.27 28.61 14.94
N ASP A 707 -1.49 28.24 16.20
CA ASP A 707 -2.69 28.66 16.95
C ASP A 707 -2.46 30.06 17.53
N ALA A 708 -3.04 31.08 16.90
CA ALA A 708 -2.94 32.48 17.33
C ALA A 708 -3.52 32.73 18.73
N THR A 709 -4.41 31.84 19.22
CA THR A 709 -5.09 31.98 20.52
C THR A 709 -4.28 31.43 21.69
N ARG A 710 -3.26 30.62 21.43
CA ARG A 710 -2.45 29.92 22.45
C ARG A 710 -0.93 30.18 22.30
N GLY A 711 -0.54 31.33 21.76
CA GLY A 711 0.83 31.83 21.75
C GLY A 711 1.83 30.87 21.06
N GLN A 712 1.97 30.92 19.77
CA GLN A 712 3.04 30.31 18.93
C GLN A 712 3.18 28.78 18.94
N ASP A 713 2.26 28.01 19.50
CA ASP A 713 2.27 26.56 19.36
C ASP A 713 2.06 26.16 17.89
N VAL A 714 2.97 25.38 17.33
CA VAL A 714 2.90 24.88 15.96
C VAL A 714 2.21 23.54 15.94
N PHE A 715 1.16 23.42 15.13
CA PHE A 715 0.41 22.17 14.94
C PHE A 715 0.53 21.69 13.53
N TYR A 716 0.64 20.39 13.36
CA TYR A 716 0.40 19.71 12.10
C TYR A 716 -1.08 19.35 12.01
N SER A 717 -1.83 20.03 11.16
CA SER A 717 -3.29 19.97 11.13
C SER A 717 -3.82 19.82 9.70
N PRO A 718 -4.91 19.04 9.49
CA PRO A 718 -5.57 18.97 8.20
C PRO A 718 -6.39 20.22 7.94
N GLY A 719 -6.39 20.69 6.68
CA GLY A 719 -7.19 21.84 6.23
C GLY A 719 -7.66 21.68 4.78
N ASN A 720 -8.68 22.45 4.41
CA ASN A 720 -9.09 22.59 3.01
C ASN A 720 -8.44 23.85 2.45
N TYR A 721 -7.63 23.72 1.42
CA TYR A 721 -6.84 24.82 0.85
C TYR A 721 -7.26 25.11 -0.60
N GLY A 722 -8.33 25.89 -0.77
CA GLY A 722 -8.75 26.41 -2.08
C GLY A 722 -9.14 25.32 -3.08
N ASN A 723 -8.75 25.50 -4.33
CA ASN A 723 -8.89 24.51 -5.41
C ASN A 723 -7.50 24.08 -5.88
N ALA A 724 -7.42 22.85 -6.37
CA ALA A 724 -6.19 22.32 -6.93
C ALA A 724 -6.45 21.72 -8.32
N THR A 725 -5.41 21.70 -9.12
CA THR A 725 -5.38 20.98 -10.40
C THR A 725 -4.27 19.94 -10.38
N ASN A 726 -4.51 18.82 -11.08
CA ASN A 726 -3.52 17.77 -11.27
C ASN A 726 -3.70 17.16 -12.66
N TYR A 727 -2.66 17.20 -13.50
CA TYR A 727 -2.71 16.66 -14.86
C TYR A 727 -1.39 15.98 -15.21
N GLY A 728 -1.43 15.09 -16.19
CA GLY A 728 -0.22 14.40 -16.59
C GLY A 728 -0.39 13.46 -17.77
N LEU A 729 0.72 12.78 -18.05
CA LEU A 729 0.87 11.80 -19.11
C LEU A 729 1.35 10.48 -18.51
N GLU A 730 0.79 9.36 -18.96
CA GLU A 730 1.19 8.01 -18.59
C GLU A 730 1.60 7.20 -19.82
N LEU A 731 2.74 6.53 -19.74
CA LEU A 731 3.19 5.54 -20.70
C LEU A 731 3.33 4.19 -19.98
N ASP A 732 2.83 3.12 -20.59
CA ASP A 732 3.01 1.74 -20.11
C ASP A 732 3.35 0.86 -21.32
N PHE A 733 4.49 0.21 -21.26
CA PHE A 733 5.05 -0.58 -22.33
C PHE A 733 5.48 -1.96 -21.83
N ILE A 734 4.99 -3.01 -22.47
CA ILE A 734 5.41 -4.40 -22.23
C ILE A 734 5.68 -5.05 -23.58
N LYS A 735 6.88 -5.61 -23.73
CA LYS A 735 7.29 -6.31 -24.94
C LYS A 735 8.13 -7.53 -24.59
N TYR A 736 7.81 -8.66 -25.18
CA TYR A 736 8.59 -9.88 -25.07
C TYR A 736 9.28 -10.22 -26.39
N PHE A 737 10.58 -10.54 -26.32
CA PHE A 737 11.42 -10.99 -27.43
C PHE A 737 11.91 -12.39 -27.08
N GLN A 738 11.24 -13.44 -27.54
CA GLN A 738 11.59 -14.82 -27.24
C GLN A 738 11.82 -15.09 -25.73
N ARG A 739 13.07 -14.97 -25.25
CA ARG A 739 13.45 -15.21 -23.85
C ARG A 739 13.60 -13.93 -23.01
N VAL A 740 13.64 -12.79 -23.64
CA VAL A 740 13.83 -11.49 -22.98
C VAL A 740 12.54 -10.72 -22.99
N GLY A 741 12.19 -10.10 -21.89
CA GLY A 741 11.06 -9.19 -21.77
C GLY A 741 11.48 -7.84 -21.21
N ILE A 742 10.83 -6.80 -21.69
CA ILE A 742 10.98 -5.43 -21.17
C ILE A 742 9.61 -4.97 -20.70
N LYS A 743 9.52 -4.56 -19.44
CA LYS A 743 8.38 -3.82 -18.90
C LYS A 743 8.88 -2.44 -18.49
N ALA A 744 8.28 -1.39 -19.03
CA ALA A 744 8.63 -0.04 -18.68
C ALA A 744 7.37 0.80 -18.53
N ASN A 745 7.33 1.63 -17.51
CA ASN A 745 6.29 2.64 -17.38
C ASN A 745 6.89 3.96 -16.93
N TYR A 746 6.25 5.03 -17.34
CA TYR A 746 6.64 6.38 -16.98
C TYR A 746 5.39 7.25 -16.84
N THR A 747 5.38 8.08 -15.81
CA THR A 747 4.31 9.04 -15.57
C THR A 747 4.91 10.40 -15.30
N TYR A 748 4.48 11.38 -16.05
CA TYR A 748 4.69 12.79 -15.78
C TYR A 748 3.42 13.35 -15.14
N THR A 749 3.57 14.06 -14.01
CA THR A 749 2.46 14.68 -13.29
C THR A 749 2.82 16.11 -12.92
N ASN A 750 1.94 17.04 -13.22
CA ASN A 750 2.04 18.42 -12.75
C ASN A 750 0.78 18.75 -11.95
N SER A 751 0.95 19.35 -10.78
CA SER A 751 -0.17 19.81 -9.96
C SER A 751 0.10 21.22 -9.45
N SER A 752 -0.97 21.91 -9.11
CA SER A 752 -0.94 23.27 -8.62
C SER A 752 -2.00 23.48 -7.55
N ILE A 753 -1.58 24.01 -6.41
CA ILE A 753 -2.42 24.48 -5.33
C ILE A 753 -1.84 25.80 -4.79
N THR A 754 -2.70 26.78 -4.51
CA THR A 754 -2.30 28.04 -3.90
C THR A 754 -2.76 28.07 -2.44
N THR A 755 -1.80 28.20 -1.53
CA THR A 755 -2.05 28.19 -0.08
C THR A 755 -1.48 29.43 0.58
N GLN A 756 -1.99 29.77 1.77
CA GLN A 756 -1.42 30.82 2.59
C GLN A 756 -0.16 30.32 3.30
N LYS A 757 0.85 31.17 3.29
CA LYS A 757 2.11 30.99 4.01
C LYS A 757 2.33 32.22 4.89
N ILE A 758 3.22 32.09 5.86
CA ILE A 758 3.58 33.16 6.80
C ILE A 758 4.99 33.67 6.48
N ILE A 759 5.12 34.99 6.45
CA ILE A 759 6.41 35.68 6.63
C ILE A 759 6.31 36.51 7.89
N ARG A 760 7.45 36.76 8.54
CA ARG A 760 7.53 37.63 9.71
C ARG A 760 8.19 38.93 9.32
N GLU A 761 7.60 40.05 9.76
CA GLU A 761 8.13 41.41 9.51
C GLU A 761 8.09 42.19 10.84
N ARG A 762 8.86 43.28 10.92
CA ARG A 762 8.81 44.22 12.05
C ARG A 762 8.06 45.46 11.62
N ASP A 763 7.22 45.96 12.50
CA ASP A 763 6.56 47.26 12.33
C ASP A 763 7.56 48.41 12.58
N THR A 764 7.06 49.64 12.44
CA THR A 764 7.86 50.88 12.67
C THR A 764 8.37 51.00 14.10
N ASP A 765 7.70 50.33 15.05
CA ASP A 765 8.04 50.34 16.47
C ASP A 765 8.98 49.15 16.83
N GLY A 766 9.38 48.35 15.83
CA GLY A 766 10.23 47.18 16.00
C GLY A 766 9.51 45.94 16.50
N ASN A 767 8.18 45.90 16.63
CA ASN A 767 7.44 44.72 17.06
C ASN A 767 7.33 43.72 15.92
N LEU A 768 7.53 42.46 16.26
CA LEU A 768 7.44 41.35 15.32
C LEU A 768 5.97 41.00 15.06
N PHE A 769 5.56 40.94 13.80
CA PHE A 769 4.23 40.47 13.40
C PHE A 769 4.29 39.47 12.26
N SER A 770 3.29 38.64 12.14
CA SER A 770 3.13 37.66 11.06
C SER A 770 2.22 38.19 9.97
N LYS A 771 2.66 38.07 8.71
CA LYS A 771 1.90 38.50 7.52
C LYS A 771 1.66 37.30 6.63
N ASN A 772 0.40 37.14 6.20
CA ASN A 772 0.03 36.07 5.26
C ASN A 772 0.40 36.47 3.83
N ILE A 773 0.98 35.55 3.11
CA ILE A 773 1.32 35.63 1.69
C ILE A 773 0.83 34.39 0.96
N LEU A 774 0.47 34.50 -0.32
CA LEU A 774 0.06 33.38 -1.12
C LEU A 774 1.27 32.71 -1.79
N GLN A 775 1.34 31.39 -1.73
CA GLN A 775 2.31 30.59 -2.44
C GLN A 775 1.61 29.52 -3.27
N THR A 776 1.95 29.44 -4.56
CA THR A 776 1.56 28.36 -5.45
C THR A 776 2.65 27.29 -5.46
N ARG A 777 2.26 26.03 -5.26
CA ARG A 777 3.17 24.89 -5.15
C ARG A 777 2.51 23.62 -5.68
N PRO A 778 3.26 22.52 -5.92
CA PRO A 778 2.69 21.20 -6.16
C PRO A 778 1.86 20.71 -4.96
N LEU A 779 0.96 19.76 -5.20
CA LEU A 779 0.26 19.03 -4.15
C LEU A 779 1.26 18.23 -3.29
N TYR A 780 0.92 18.09 -2.01
CA TYR A 780 1.64 17.23 -1.08
C TYR A 780 1.77 15.79 -1.61
N GLY A 781 2.97 15.21 -1.50
CA GLY A 781 3.25 13.84 -1.94
C GLY A 781 3.42 13.64 -3.44
N GLN A 782 3.14 14.66 -4.28
CA GLN A 782 3.23 14.55 -5.72
C GLN A 782 4.68 14.68 -6.20
N SER A 783 5.14 13.67 -6.97
CA SER A 783 6.37 13.73 -7.77
C SER A 783 6.05 14.05 -9.22
N ALA A 784 6.83 14.95 -9.83
CA ALA A 784 6.65 15.28 -11.25
C ALA A 784 6.97 14.09 -12.17
N HIS A 785 7.92 13.25 -11.78
CA HIS A 785 8.41 12.12 -12.58
C HIS A 785 8.40 10.84 -11.77
N VAL A 786 7.69 9.82 -12.23
CA VAL A 786 7.68 8.47 -11.67
C VAL A 786 7.89 7.48 -12.81
N GLY A 787 8.78 6.51 -12.63
CA GLY A 787 9.04 5.53 -13.67
C GLY A 787 9.56 4.21 -13.13
N ASN A 788 9.30 3.15 -13.87
CA ASN A 788 9.83 1.82 -13.58
C ASN A 788 10.33 1.19 -14.88
N ILE A 789 11.41 0.47 -14.78
CA ILE A 789 11.91 -0.38 -15.85
C ILE A 789 12.27 -1.74 -15.27
N THR A 790 11.82 -2.81 -15.93
CA THR A 790 12.12 -4.19 -15.56
C THR A 790 12.58 -4.94 -16.80
N LEU A 791 13.75 -5.52 -16.70
CA LEU A 791 14.30 -6.46 -17.68
C LEU A 791 14.05 -7.86 -17.16
N LEU A 792 13.47 -8.71 -18.00
CA LEU A 792 13.08 -10.08 -17.70
C LEU A 792 13.85 -11.02 -18.61
N TYR A 793 14.36 -12.10 -18.06
CA TYR A 793 14.85 -13.25 -18.80
C TYR A 793 14.04 -14.48 -18.41
N LYS A 794 13.54 -15.23 -19.38
CA LYS A 794 12.77 -16.43 -19.16
C LYS A 794 13.13 -17.52 -20.13
N ASP A 795 13.64 -18.62 -19.63
CA ASP A 795 13.92 -19.83 -20.42
C ASP A 795 13.16 -21.04 -19.85
N THR A 796 11.99 -21.30 -20.43
CA THR A 796 11.13 -22.40 -20.01
C THR A 796 11.76 -23.79 -20.27
N LYS A 797 12.70 -23.91 -21.22
CA LYS A 797 13.38 -25.17 -21.51
C LYS A 797 14.39 -25.54 -20.44
N SER A 798 15.22 -24.58 -20.06
CA SER A 798 16.19 -24.77 -18.99
C SER A 798 15.62 -24.51 -17.59
N GLY A 799 14.45 -23.87 -17.49
CA GLY A 799 13.79 -23.53 -16.22
C GLY A 799 14.41 -22.34 -15.49
N TRP A 800 15.13 -21.44 -16.18
CA TRP A 800 15.66 -20.22 -15.61
C TRP A 800 14.72 -19.06 -15.85
N ASP A 801 14.40 -18.33 -14.78
CA ASP A 801 13.73 -17.04 -14.81
C ASP A 801 14.56 -16.04 -14.00
N ALA A 802 14.78 -14.83 -14.53
CA ALA A 802 15.50 -13.75 -13.84
C ALA A 802 14.90 -12.40 -14.17
N GLN A 803 15.04 -11.46 -13.26
CA GLN A 803 14.68 -10.06 -13.52
C GLN A 803 15.58 -9.09 -12.77
N ILE A 804 15.76 -7.91 -13.36
CA ILE A 804 16.31 -6.71 -12.73
C ILE A 804 15.29 -5.60 -12.93
N ALA A 805 14.92 -4.94 -11.84
CA ALA A 805 13.92 -3.88 -11.84
C ALA A 805 14.48 -2.62 -11.16
N ALA A 806 14.30 -1.47 -11.80
CA ALA A 806 14.61 -0.17 -11.24
C ALA A 806 13.33 0.67 -11.14
N SER A 807 13.13 1.32 -10.00
CA SER A 807 12.02 2.24 -9.73
C SER A 807 12.59 3.61 -9.41
N TYR A 808 12.11 4.64 -10.10
CA TYR A 808 12.46 6.04 -9.90
C TYR A 808 11.24 6.82 -9.42
N THR A 809 11.42 7.57 -8.34
CA THR A 809 10.45 8.56 -7.85
C THR A 809 11.17 9.91 -7.78
N GLY A 810 10.73 10.90 -8.53
CA GLY A 810 11.27 12.25 -8.51
C GLY A 810 11.01 12.95 -7.18
N GLU A 811 11.58 14.12 -7.03
CA GLU A 811 11.38 14.92 -5.82
C GLU A 811 9.91 15.27 -5.57
N ARG A 812 9.56 15.41 -4.28
CA ARG A 812 8.18 15.73 -3.85
C ARG A 812 8.16 16.42 -2.51
N ILE A 813 7.11 17.22 -2.25
CA ILE A 813 6.88 17.78 -0.92
C ILE A 813 6.47 16.65 0.03
N ASN A 814 7.24 16.44 1.08
CA ASN A 814 6.99 15.48 2.16
C ASN A 814 6.25 16.11 3.34
N THR A 815 6.51 17.40 3.63
CA THR A 815 5.84 18.14 4.71
C THR A 815 5.64 19.59 4.29
N VAL A 816 4.43 20.08 4.41
CA VAL A 816 4.07 21.47 4.09
C VAL A 816 4.37 22.34 5.30
N SER A 817 5.31 23.28 5.16
CA SER A 817 5.62 24.28 6.20
C SER A 817 4.59 25.40 6.22
N GLN A 818 4.40 26.02 7.37
CA GLN A 818 3.67 27.27 7.49
C GLN A 818 4.43 28.48 6.90
N PHE A 819 5.79 28.41 6.87
CA PHE A 819 6.61 29.52 6.39
C PHE A 819 6.87 29.42 4.89
N LEU A 820 6.95 30.59 4.24
CA LEU A 820 7.27 30.68 2.82
C LEU A 820 8.62 30.03 2.53
N ASP A 821 8.71 29.22 1.47
CA ASP A 821 9.92 28.54 0.96
C ASP A 821 10.62 27.60 1.96
N ASN A 822 9.88 27.11 2.96
CA ASN A 822 10.40 26.18 3.98
C ASN A 822 9.69 24.81 3.98
N ASP A 823 9.03 24.43 2.88
CA ASP A 823 8.50 23.07 2.72
C ASP A 823 9.62 22.04 2.74
N LEU A 824 9.37 20.89 3.40
CA LEU A 824 10.31 19.78 3.39
C LEU A 824 10.11 18.97 2.11
N TRP A 825 11.15 18.84 1.31
CA TRP A 825 11.17 18.10 0.07
C TRP A 825 11.92 16.79 0.24
N GLN A 826 11.31 15.69 -0.14
CA GLN A 826 12.01 14.44 -0.38
C GLN A 826 12.76 14.57 -1.70
N GLU A 827 14.07 14.33 -1.71
CA GLU A 827 14.86 14.27 -2.94
C GLU A 827 14.42 13.07 -3.82
N ALA A 828 14.83 13.11 -5.08
CA ALA A 828 14.58 12.01 -5.99
C ALA A 828 15.21 10.71 -5.45
N PHE A 829 14.45 9.61 -5.55
CA PHE A 829 14.83 8.32 -5.02
C PHE A 829 14.79 7.24 -6.10
N ILE A 830 15.88 6.49 -6.23
CA ILE A 830 15.98 5.35 -7.14
C ILE A 830 16.24 4.09 -6.33
N GLN A 831 15.49 3.03 -6.61
CA GLN A 831 15.69 1.70 -6.03
C GLN A 831 15.89 0.69 -7.15
N MET A 832 16.88 -0.17 -7.00
CA MET A 832 17.14 -1.29 -7.91
C MET A 832 17.07 -2.61 -7.15
N ASP A 833 16.31 -3.55 -7.71
CA ASP A 833 16.06 -4.87 -7.14
C ASP A 833 16.32 -5.94 -8.19
N ALA A 834 16.68 -7.15 -7.76
CA ALA A 834 16.90 -8.28 -8.66
C ALA A 834 16.33 -9.56 -8.07
N SER A 835 15.92 -10.48 -8.95
CA SER A 835 15.59 -11.84 -8.57
C SER A 835 16.02 -12.84 -9.65
N VAL A 836 16.33 -14.04 -9.22
CA VAL A 836 16.65 -15.17 -10.10
C VAL A 836 16.01 -16.42 -9.52
N GLU A 837 15.49 -17.26 -10.39
CA GLU A 837 14.95 -18.56 -10.00
C GLU A 837 15.29 -19.65 -10.99
N LYS A 838 15.43 -20.87 -10.49
CA LYS A 838 15.65 -22.09 -11.23
C LYS A 838 14.62 -23.13 -10.87
N SER A 839 13.81 -23.52 -11.84
CA SER A 839 12.80 -24.58 -11.71
C SER A 839 13.35 -25.95 -12.14
N PHE A 840 13.01 -26.98 -11.35
CA PHE A 840 13.36 -28.37 -11.58
C PHE A 840 12.07 -29.21 -11.66
N ASN A 841 11.96 -30.01 -12.73
CA ASN A 841 10.84 -30.94 -12.92
C ASN A 841 9.43 -30.37 -12.77
N ASN A 842 9.27 -29.05 -12.97
CA ASN A 842 8.03 -28.29 -12.77
C ASN A 842 7.44 -28.37 -11.34
N LYS A 843 8.19 -28.94 -10.38
CA LYS A 843 7.73 -29.09 -8.98
C LYS A 843 8.55 -28.27 -7.99
N TRP A 844 9.85 -28.19 -8.18
CA TRP A 844 10.75 -27.48 -7.28
C TRP A 844 11.36 -26.28 -7.96
N THR A 845 11.42 -25.16 -7.24
CA THR A 845 12.08 -23.94 -7.69
C THR A 845 12.98 -23.42 -6.58
N ILE A 846 14.26 -23.20 -6.86
CA ILE A 846 15.17 -22.46 -5.99
C ILE A 846 15.17 -21.03 -6.47
N PHE A 847 15.12 -20.07 -5.56
CA PHE A 847 15.14 -18.66 -5.91
C PHE A 847 16.04 -17.84 -4.98
N ALA A 848 16.57 -16.74 -5.51
CA ALA A 848 17.25 -15.70 -4.75
C ALA A 848 16.69 -14.33 -5.14
N LYS A 849 16.55 -13.44 -4.15
CA LYS A 849 16.04 -12.09 -4.29
C LYS A 849 16.96 -11.12 -3.58
N ALA A 850 17.21 -9.97 -4.18
CA ALA A 850 18.01 -8.89 -3.63
C ALA A 850 17.28 -7.56 -3.78
N ASN A 851 17.18 -6.80 -2.72
CA ASN A 851 16.48 -5.51 -2.70
C ASN A 851 17.45 -4.38 -2.36
N ASN A 852 17.16 -3.18 -2.89
CA ASN A 852 17.90 -1.95 -2.68
C ASN A 852 19.39 -2.07 -3.06
N LEU A 853 19.70 -2.64 -4.23
CA LEU A 853 21.08 -2.90 -4.68
C LEU A 853 21.96 -1.64 -4.76
N LEU A 854 21.35 -0.48 -4.98
CA LEU A 854 22.07 0.79 -5.08
C LEU A 854 22.38 1.43 -3.71
N ASP A 855 21.76 0.94 -2.63
CA ASP A 855 21.87 1.51 -1.27
C ASP A 855 21.61 3.03 -1.24
N THR A 856 20.61 3.47 -2.01
CA THR A 856 20.27 4.89 -2.13
C THR A 856 19.71 5.42 -0.80
N PRO A 857 20.28 6.49 -0.22
CA PRO A 857 19.71 7.11 0.97
C PRO A 857 18.42 7.87 0.62
N LEU A 858 17.46 7.87 1.57
CA LEU A 858 16.31 8.75 1.47
C LEU A 858 16.64 10.07 2.17
N ARG A 859 16.52 11.20 1.45
CA ARG A 859 16.81 12.53 1.98
C ARG A 859 15.60 13.43 1.96
N LEU A 860 15.45 14.22 3.04
CA LEU A 860 14.52 15.34 3.13
C LEU A 860 15.32 16.62 3.27
N ILE A 861 15.00 17.62 2.45
CA ILE A 861 15.67 18.91 2.40
C ILE A 861 14.65 20.06 2.44
N ILE A 862 15.09 21.22 2.90
CA ILE A 862 14.46 22.50 2.59
C ILE A 862 15.24 23.09 1.41
N LYS A 863 14.57 23.51 0.34
CA LYS A 863 15.17 24.15 -0.84
C LYS A 863 15.50 25.59 -0.54
N ASN A 864 16.34 25.79 0.45
CA ASN A 864 16.82 27.10 0.88
C ASN A 864 18.18 26.95 1.55
N THR A 865 19.02 27.99 1.45
CA THR A 865 20.35 27.96 2.03
C THR A 865 20.26 27.97 3.57
N ASN A 866 21.31 27.48 4.22
CA ASN A 866 21.51 27.62 5.65
C ASN A 866 22.77 28.48 5.92
N PRO A 867 22.67 29.83 5.83
CA PRO A 867 23.84 30.71 5.91
C PRO A 867 24.46 30.80 7.31
N VAL A 868 23.73 30.40 8.35
CA VAL A 868 24.12 30.60 9.75
C VAL A 868 24.85 29.39 10.34
N ASN A 869 24.59 28.18 9.86
CA ASN A 869 25.17 26.95 10.42
C ASN A 869 26.33 26.39 9.57
N LYS A 870 27.26 27.23 9.18
CA LYS A 870 28.43 26.86 8.31
C LYS A 870 29.37 25.83 8.94
N ASP A 871 29.37 25.71 10.25
CA ASP A 871 30.15 24.78 11.05
C ASP A 871 29.48 23.40 11.23
N ILE A 872 28.22 23.25 10.79
CA ILE A 872 27.52 21.98 10.84
C ILE A 872 27.62 21.27 9.48
N TYR A 873 28.31 20.13 9.46
CA TYR A 873 28.43 19.33 8.25
C TYR A 873 27.06 18.77 7.81
N GLN A 874 26.74 18.95 6.55
CA GLN A 874 25.56 18.41 5.87
C GLN A 874 25.96 17.81 4.53
N ASP A 875 25.47 16.59 4.25
CA ASP A 875 25.74 15.86 2.99
C ASP A 875 24.81 16.34 1.86
N VAL A 876 24.77 17.66 1.64
CA VAL A 876 24.03 18.33 0.56
C VAL A 876 24.73 19.61 0.12
N ASN A 877 24.31 20.17 -1.00
CA ASN A 877 24.80 21.50 -1.41
C ASN A 877 24.17 22.58 -0.50
N THR A 878 24.86 22.99 0.55
CA THR A 878 24.38 23.97 1.55
C THR A 878 24.20 25.38 1.01
N LYS A 879 24.65 25.69 -0.22
CA LYS A 879 24.35 26.98 -0.88
C LYS A 879 22.91 27.06 -1.41
N THR A 880 22.26 25.92 -1.64
CA THR A 880 20.91 25.86 -2.21
C THR A 880 19.94 25.08 -1.35
N ASN A 881 20.42 24.20 -0.49
CA ASN A 881 19.59 23.27 0.28
C ASN A 881 20.04 23.20 1.74
N THR A 882 19.09 22.95 2.63
CA THR A 882 19.32 22.58 4.03
C THR A 882 18.85 21.15 4.23
N LEU A 883 19.75 20.25 4.66
CA LEU A 883 19.39 18.86 4.97
C LEU A 883 18.59 18.80 6.27
N ILE A 884 17.44 18.11 6.24
CA ILE A 884 16.59 17.89 7.41
C ILE A 884 16.64 16.44 7.85
N ARG A 885 16.68 15.50 6.91
CA ARG A 885 16.72 14.07 7.26
C ARG A 885 17.46 13.27 6.20
N GLN A 886 18.21 12.26 6.65
CA GLN A 886 18.87 11.30 5.79
C GLN A 886 18.79 9.91 6.41
N ASP A 887 18.23 8.94 5.69
CA ASP A 887 18.06 7.57 6.14
C ASP A 887 18.81 6.58 5.25
N PHE A 888 19.54 5.65 5.87
CA PHE A 888 20.22 4.54 5.22
C PHE A 888 19.60 3.22 5.66
N TYR A 889 19.14 2.41 4.69
CA TYR A 889 18.44 1.14 4.93
C TYR A 889 19.28 -0.09 4.61
N LYS A 890 20.35 0.08 3.78
CA LYS A 890 21.23 -0.98 3.28
C LYS A 890 20.50 -2.01 2.40
N ARG A 891 21.26 -2.93 1.83
CA ARG A 891 20.76 -4.01 0.97
C ARG A 891 20.15 -5.13 1.80
N SER A 892 19.28 -5.92 1.18
CA SER A 892 18.74 -7.13 1.80
C SER A 892 18.67 -8.28 0.80
N PHE A 893 18.92 -9.50 1.27
CA PHE A 893 19.01 -10.69 0.47
C PHE A 893 18.10 -11.77 1.05
N VAL A 894 17.44 -12.54 0.17
CA VAL A 894 16.59 -13.68 0.53
C VAL A 894 16.87 -14.83 -0.44
N VAL A 895 17.05 -16.04 0.08
CA VAL A 895 17.20 -17.26 -0.70
C VAL A 895 16.18 -18.29 -0.21
N GLY A 896 15.56 -19.00 -1.12
CA GLY A 896 14.50 -19.92 -0.75
C GLY A 896 14.21 -21.01 -1.77
N VAL A 897 13.29 -21.88 -1.38
CA VAL A 897 12.81 -23.00 -2.17
C VAL A 897 11.29 -22.94 -2.23
N ARG A 898 10.74 -23.23 -3.39
CA ARG A 898 9.30 -23.33 -3.65
C ARG A 898 8.96 -24.70 -4.19
N PHE A 899 7.87 -25.27 -3.68
CA PHE A 899 7.32 -26.55 -4.12
C PHE A 899 5.91 -26.33 -4.68
N LYS A 900 5.60 -27.02 -5.78
CA LYS A 900 4.27 -27.07 -6.39
C LYS A 900 3.94 -28.51 -6.81
N MET A 901 2.77 -29.00 -6.34
CA MET A 901 2.24 -30.31 -6.75
C MET A 901 0.88 -30.13 -7.41
#